data_7912edc054720b4ce24688c800834d5a
#
_entry.id   7912edc054720b4ce24688c800834d5a
#
_cell.length_a   1.000
_cell.length_b   1.000
_cell.length_c   1.000
_cell.angle_alpha   90.00
_cell.angle_beta   90.00
_cell.angle_gamma   90.00
#
_symmetry.space_group_name_H-M   'P 1'
#
loop_
_entity.id
_entity.type
_entity.pdbx_description
1 polymer ?
#
loop_
_entity_poly.entity_id
_entity_poly.type
_entity_poly.pdbx_seq_one_letter_code
_entity_poly.pdbx_strand_id
1 'polypeptide(L)'
;MNKQLKNKFAIALVATFSLSFAQETHLKNLKKLTFGGDNAEAYFSPNSKLLTLQVTNPEIGASCDQIYLLDLQQKYIDTKSLKQISTGKGRTTCSYFMPDGKHVLYASTHESNEACPAPPKPINGKYLWAIYPEFDIYVADLKGNVVKKLTNTPGYDAEAVVSPDGKKIAFTSTRSGDLELWTMDIDGKNLKQITNGLGYDGGSFFSHDSKKLVFRSSRPKTEKDINEYKELLAQNLVAPTEMEIYTCNIDGTDMKQITHLGKANWAPFFYPSDKKIIFSSNHHATRGYDFQLYMIDIDGKNLEQITYESEFNAFPMFSPDGKKLVFSSNRQQSKPRETNVFIADWVETDANERANPENMKRNISYLASDDLQGRLAGSENEKKAAEYIGKEFKKLNLKYYKGHDYEIPFEYKYNSNPHDSIPENGKTIYSNNVVGFLDNGAKRTIVIGAHYDHLGLNEHNNSTKANSAGEIHNGADDNASGVAGVLELARMFATNKSKENVNYIFALFSGEEDGLMGSKDFAKELKTQHPEVISMINMDMIGRLKDDKSLIVGGVGTCPEFTRIVEHNKPAGFNITLEESGVGPTDHTSFYLKDIPVLNFFTGTHTDYHKPTDDEEKINYYGVENIVNYIFRIANDVSSLDKIEFVKTKITASKSVPKYKVTLGIMPDYTDHGDGLHVDGVTDGRPAQTAGIKEGDIITKIGDCEIKEVYSYMDCLSKITAGQELPVVFIRNGEKQTVNVKF
;
A
#
# COMPACT_ATOMS: atom_id res chain seq x y z
N MET A 1 -52.39 -49.26 -13.49
CA MET A 1 -50.91 -49.28 -13.43
C MET A 1 -50.43 -47.87 -13.46
N ASN A 2 -50.25 -47.26 -12.30
CA ASN A 2 -49.85 -45.85 -12.13
C ASN A 2 -48.35 -45.78 -11.87
N LYS A 3 -47.63 -45.05 -12.74
CA LYS A 3 -46.25 -44.58 -12.44
C LYS A 3 -46.31 -43.12 -12.03
N GLN A 4 -46.08 -42.87 -10.75
CA GLN A 4 -45.86 -41.54 -10.20
C GLN A 4 -44.48 -41.05 -10.61
N LEU A 5 -44.39 -39.91 -11.33
CA LEU A 5 -43.18 -39.14 -11.48
C LEU A 5 -42.94 -38.33 -10.21
N LYS A 6 -41.85 -38.59 -9.52
CA LYS A 6 -41.33 -37.71 -8.44
C LYS A 6 -40.49 -36.60 -9.06
N ASN A 7 -41.03 -35.40 -9.10
CA ASN A 7 -40.26 -34.17 -9.35
C ASN A 7 -39.38 -33.88 -8.13
N LYS A 8 -38.06 -34.01 -8.30
CA LYS A 8 -37.09 -33.43 -7.37
C LYS A 8 -36.82 -32.01 -7.80
N PHE A 9 -37.37 -31.05 -7.08
CA PHE A 9 -36.88 -29.64 -7.13
C PHE A 9 -35.53 -29.61 -6.47
N ALA A 10 -34.47 -29.41 -7.24
CA ALA A 10 -33.17 -29.00 -6.75
C ALA A 10 -33.25 -27.49 -6.48
N ILE A 11 -33.33 -27.12 -5.21
CA ILE A 11 -33.09 -25.73 -4.79
C ILE A 11 -31.59 -25.50 -4.95
N ALA A 12 -31.21 -24.80 -6.02
CA ALA A 12 -29.87 -24.25 -6.14
C ALA A 12 -29.74 -23.12 -5.12
N LEU A 13 -29.04 -23.40 -4.02
CA LEU A 13 -28.59 -22.37 -3.08
C LEU A 13 -27.54 -21.52 -3.82
N VAL A 14 -27.96 -20.40 -4.38
CA VAL A 14 -27.03 -19.38 -4.86
C VAL A 14 -26.44 -18.74 -3.62
N ALA A 15 -25.29 -19.28 -3.18
CA ALA A 15 -24.44 -18.59 -2.22
C ALA A 15 -23.94 -17.32 -2.92
N THR A 16 -24.57 -16.20 -2.65
CA THR A 16 -23.99 -14.88 -2.93
C THR A 16 -22.75 -14.76 -2.05
N PHE A 17 -21.59 -15.08 -2.61
CA PHE A 17 -20.31 -14.69 -2.04
C PHE A 17 -20.27 -13.16 -2.09
N SER A 18 -20.64 -12.51 -1.00
CA SER A 18 -20.19 -11.16 -0.72
C SER A 18 -18.68 -11.25 -0.49
N LEU A 19 -17.90 -11.01 -1.54
CA LEU A 19 -16.50 -10.66 -1.42
C LEU A 19 -16.47 -9.35 -0.63
N SER A 20 -16.34 -9.42 0.69
CA SER A 20 -16.09 -8.24 1.50
C SER A 20 -14.65 -7.83 1.23
N PHE A 21 -14.47 -6.72 0.54
CA PHE A 21 -13.15 -6.14 0.28
C PHE A 21 -12.59 -5.62 1.59
N ALA A 22 -11.73 -6.40 2.22
CA ALA A 22 -11.16 -6.11 3.53
C ALA A 22 -10.25 -4.86 3.53
N GLN A 23 -9.87 -4.34 2.36
CA GLN A 23 -9.00 -3.19 2.22
C GLN A 23 -9.72 -1.85 2.11
N GLU A 24 -10.91 -1.81 1.51
CA GLU A 24 -11.68 -0.57 1.31
C GLU A 24 -12.57 -0.31 2.53
N THR A 25 -11.95 -0.11 3.69
CA THR A 25 -12.60 -0.03 5.00
C THR A 25 -13.62 1.11 5.10
N HIS A 26 -13.39 2.20 4.37
CA HIS A 26 -14.30 3.34 4.28
C HIS A 26 -15.56 3.07 3.45
N LEU A 27 -15.53 2.07 2.55
CA LEU A 27 -16.59 1.82 1.57
C LEU A 27 -17.45 0.63 2.01
N LYS A 28 -18.67 0.90 2.44
CA LYS A 28 -19.66 -0.13 2.78
C LYS A 28 -20.82 -0.11 1.79
N ASN A 29 -21.50 -1.24 1.64
CA ASN A 29 -22.68 -1.37 0.77
C ASN A 29 -22.43 -0.85 -0.66
N LEU A 30 -21.23 -1.09 -1.21
CA LEU A 30 -20.85 -0.65 -2.54
C LEU A 30 -21.83 -1.17 -3.60
N LYS A 31 -22.32 -0.27 -4.45
CA LYS A 31 -23.27 -0.58 -5.51
C LYS A 31 -22.83 0.03 -6.83
N LYS A 32 -22.91 -0.75 -7.91
CA LYS A 32 -22.76 -0.30 -9.29
C LYS A 32 -24.05 0.39 -9.73
N LEU A 33 -23.94 1.60 -10.30
CA LEU A 33 -25.07 2.43 -10.71
C LEU A 33 -25.25 2.54 -12.23
N THR A 34 -24.16 2.31 -13.00
CA THR A 34 -24.23 2.36 -14.46
C THR A 34 -23.69 1.06 -15.07
N PHE A 35 -24.06 0.78 -16.32
CA PHE A 35 -23.77 -0.50 -16.96
C PHE A 35 -23.43 -0.28 -18.43
N GLY A 36 -22.20 -0.61 -18.80
CA GLY A 36 -21.69 -0.45 -20.16
C GLY A 36 -21.29 0.99 -20.53
N GLY A 37 -20.42 1.13 -21.52
CA GLY A 37 -19.91 2.41 -21.96
C GLY A 37 -18.85 3.02 -21.04
N ASP A 38 -18.68 4.34 -21.17
CA ASP A 38 -17.81 5.17 -20.35
C ASP A 38 -18.64 6.17 -19.57
N ASN A 39 -18.71 6.01 -18.24
CA ASN A 39 -19.55 6.78 -17.34
C ASN A 39 -18.67 7.40 -16.26
N ALA A 40 -18.66 8.72 -16.18
CA ALA A 40 -17.75 9.45 -15.30
C ALA A 40 -18.40 10.70 -14.69
N GLU A 41 -17.69 11.35 -13.80
CA GLU A 41 -18.05 12.67 -13.26
C GLU A 41 -19.47 12.73 -12.70
N ALA A 42 -19.79 11.81 -11.78
CA ALA A 42 -21.10 11.76 -11.15
C ALA A 42 -21.15 12.65 -9.90
N TYR A 43 -22.11 13.58 -9.87
CA TYR A 43 -22.21 14.57 -8.82
C TYR A 43 -23.62 14.60 -8.21
N PHE A 44 -23.69 14.69 -6.86
CA PHE A 44 -24.96 14.69 -6.13
C PHE A 44 -25.75 15.99 -6.32
N SER A 45 -27.07 15.86 -6.37
CA SER A 45 -27.98 16.97 -6.12
C SER A 45 -27.91 17.46 -4.66
N PRO A 46 -28.29 18.71 -4.36
CA PRO A 46 -28.24 19.25 -3.00
C PRO A 46 -29.01 18.43 -1.96
N ASN A 47 -30.02 17.68 -2.36
CA ASN A 47 -30.81 16.79 -1.49
C ASN A 47 -30.37 15.32 -1.54
N SER A 48 -29.27 14.99 -2.20
CA SER A 48 -28.69 13.64 -2.36
C SER A 48 -29.61 12.60 -3.02
N LYS A 49 -30.67 13.03 -3.74
CA LYS A 49 -31.63 12.10 -4.36
C LYS A 49 -31.32 11.80 -5.81
N LEU A 50 -30.60 12.70 -6.48
CA LEU A 50 -30.25 12.60 -7.89
C LEU A 50 -28.72 12.64 -8.04
N LEU A 51 -28.25 12.03 -9.14
CA LEU A 51 -26.90 12.26 -9.67
C LEU A 51 -27.03 12.87 -11.06
N THR A 52 -26.16 13.82 -11.38
CA THR A 52 -25.81 14.17 -12.75
C THR A 52 -24.50 13.49 -13.10
N LEU A 53 -24.34 13.00 -14.33
CA LEU A 53 -23.16 12.27 -14.76
C LEU A 53 -22.92 12.41 -16.26
N GLN A 54 -21.66 12.30 -16.67
CA GLN A 54 -21.24 12.25 -18.06
C GLN A 54 -21.28 10.81 -18.56
N VAL A 55 -21.84 10.59 -19.74
CA VAL A 55 -22.01 9.25 -20.32
C VAL A 55 -21.63 9.25 -21.79
N THR A 56 -20.77 8.33 -22.17
CA THR A 56 -20.59 7.85 -23.56
C THR A 56 -20.95 6.36 -23.60
N ASN A 57 -22.10 6.04 -24.17
CA ASN A 57 -22.56 4.67 -24.31
C ASN A 57 -23.42 4.52 -25.59
N PRO A 58 -22.84 3.99 -26.70
CA PRO A 58 -23.56 3.78 -27.95
C PRO A 58 -24.80 2.89 -27.83
N GLU A 59 -24.84 1.98 -26.84
CA GLU A 59 -25.98 1.06 -26.63
C GLU A 59 -27.25 1.78 -26.20
N ILE A 60 -27.13 2.99 -25.61
CA ILE A 60 -28.26 3.86 -25.26
C ILE A 60 -28.35 5.10 -26.14
N GLY A 61 -27.64 5.13 -27.26
CA GLY A 61 -27.65 6.23 -28.22
C GLY A 61 -26.69 7.39 -27.91
N ALA A 62 -25.88 7.30 -26.84
CA ALA A 62 -24.89 8.31 -26.50
C ALA A 62 -23.54 7.96 -27.15
N SER A 63 -23.34 8.29 -28.41
CA SER A 63 -22.08 8.05 -29.14
C SER A 63 -21.01 9.11 -28.85
N CYS A 64 -21.35 10.17 -28.13
CA CYS A 64 -20.47 11.24 -27.66
C CYS A 64 -20.83 11.55 -26.20
N ASP A 65 -19.90 12.15 -25.47
CA ASP A 65 -20.15 12.58 -24.10
C ASP A 65 -21.40 13.45 -24.00
N GLN A 66 -22.36 13.02 -23.22
CA GLN A 66 -23.60 13.70 -22.93
C GLN A 66 -23.90 13.66 -21.44
N ILE A 67 -24.71 14.58 -20.93
CA ILE A 67 -25.08 14.65 -19.53
C ILE A 67 -26.41 13.96 -19.29
N TYR A 68 -26.43 13.08 -18.29
CA TYR A 68 -27.58 12.33 -17.86
C TYR A 68 -27.91 12.57 -16.38
N LEU A 69 -29.15 12.34 -16.01
CA LEU A 69 -29.62 12.25 -14.63
C LEU A 69 -29.87 10.79 -14.26
N LEU A 70 -29.56 10.47 -13.00
CA LEU A 70 -29.93 9.22 -12.36
C LEU A 70 -30.66 9.51 -11.05
N ASP A 71 -31.86 8.93 -10.89
CA ASP A 71 -32.64 9.01 -9.65
C ASP A 71 -32.22 7.84 -8.73
N LEU A 72 -31.61 8.15 -7.59
CA LEU A 72 -31.16 7.19 -6.60
C LEU A 72 -32.29 6.56 -5.75
N GLN A 73 -33.51 7.09 -5.86
CA GLN A 73 -34.67 6.56 -5.13
C GLN A 73 -35.35 5.39 -5.87
N GLN A 74 -34.89 5.06 -7.08
CA GLN A 74 -35.40 3.92 -7.84
C GLN A 74 -35.08 2.61 -7.14
N LYS A 75 -36.05 1.70 -7.09
CA LYS A 75 -35.86 0.37 -6.49
C LYS A 75 -34.86 -0.48 -7.25
N TYR A 76 -34.79 -0.34 -8.56
CA TYR A 76 -33.86 -1.03 -9.45
C TYR A 76 -33.25 0.01 -10.38
N ILE A 77 -31.92 -0.05 -10.52
CA ILE A 77 -31.15 0.82 -11.39
C ILE A 77 -30.53 -0.04 -12.49
N ASP A 78 -30.77 0.36 -13.73
CA ASP A 78 -30.24 -0.25 -14.95
C ASP A 78 -29.92 0.85 -15.99
N THR A 79 -29.51 0.46 -17.19
CA THR A 79 -29.22 1.40 -18.28
C THR A 79 -30.39 2.29 -18.68
N LYS A 80 -31.64 1.85 -18.48
CA LYS A 80 -32.87 2.62 -18.79
C LYS A 80 -33.21 3.64 -17.69
N SER A 81 -32.54 3.56 -16.55
CA SER A 81 -32.72 4.50 -15.45
C SER A 81 -32.07 5.86 -15.72
N LEU A 82 -31.20 5.93 -16.74
CA LEU A 82 -30.50 7.15 -17.14
C LEU A 82 -31.42 8.02 -18.03
N LYS A 83 -31.58 9.29 -17.66
CA LYS A 83 -32.33 10.28 -18.40
C LYS A 83 -31.40 11.36 -18.93
N GLN A 84 -31.28 11.49 -20.26
CA GLN A 84 -30.50 12.54 -20.88
C GLN A 84 -31.08 13.92 -20.60
N ILE A 85 -30.22 14.90 -20.22
CA ILE A 85 -30.57 16.30 -19.98
C ILE A 85 -29.74 17.30 -20.79
N SER A 86 -28.67 16.86 -21.44
CA SER A 86 -28.00 17.66 -22.47
C SER A 86 -28.70 17.50 -23.81
N THR A 87 -28.35 18.35 -24.78
CA THR A 87 -29.06 18.47 -26.07
C THR A 87 -28.93 17.23 -26.96
N GLY A 88 -28.02 16.33 -26.71
CA GLY A 88 -27.68 15.21 -27.61
C GLY A 88 -26.79 15.59 -28.79
N LYS A 89 -26.45 16.88 -28.91
CA LYS A 89 -25.62 17.45 -29.97
C LYS A 89 -24.26 17.86 -29.41
N GLY A 90 -23.23 17.88 -30.26
CA GLY A 90 -21.88 18.23 -29.89
C GLY A 90 -21.33 17.32 -28.80
N ARG A 91 -20.25 17.79 -28.12
CA ARG A 91 -19.69 17.19 -26.93
C ARG A 91 -20.12 17.98 -25.70
N THR A 92 -20.49 17.29 -24.63
CA THR A 92 -20.94 17.93 -23.38
C THR A 92 -20.16 17.33 -22.22
N THR A 93 -19.66 18.16 -21.31
CA THR A 93 -18.80 17.70 -20.20
C THR A 93 -19.11 18.43 -18.89
N CYS A 94 -18.60 17.90 -17.77
CA CYS A 94 -18.49 18.54 -16.46
C CYS A 94 -19.80 19.21 -16.02
N SER A 95 -20.78 18.43 -15.64
CA SER A 95 -22.06 18.96 -15.15
C SER A 95 -22.05 19.16 -13.63
N TYR A 96 -22.84 20.11 -13.15
CA TYR A 96 -23.03 20.33 -11.72
C TYR A 96 -24.45 20.86 -11.41
N PHE A 97 -25.03 20.47 -10.26
CA PHE A 97 -26.33 20.98 -9.86
C PHE A 97 -26.28 22.45 -9.43
N MET A 98 -27.29 23.21 -9.83
CA MET A 98 -27.57 24.51 -9.24
C MET A 98 -28.16 24.32 -7.82
N PRO A 99 -27.96 25.29 -6.90
CA PRO A 99 -28.42 25.17 -5.50
C PRO A 99 -29.90 24.99 -5.33
N ASP A 100 -30.70 25.38 -6.34
CA ASP A 100 -32.15 25.21 -6.34
C ASP A 100 -32.61 23.75 -6.56
N GLY A 101 -31.66 22.87 -6.93
CA GLY A 101 -31.90 21.45 -7.22
C GLY A 101 -32.85 21.22 -8.41
N LYS A 102 -33.13 22.25 -9.22
CA LYS A 102 -34.01 22.19 -10.38
C LYS A 102 -33.30 22.42 -11.71
N HIS A 103 -32.09 22.93 -11.65
CA HIS A 103 -31.25 23.21 -12.78
C HIS A 103 -29.88 22.55 -12.64
N VAL A 104 -29.26 22.31 -13.78
CA VAL A 104 -27.88 21.76 -13.89
C VAL A 104 -27.12 22.65 -14.85
N LEU A 105 -25.89 23.01 -14.52
CA LEU A 105 -24.96 23.60 -15.46
C LEU A 105 -24.07 22.52 -16.10
N TYR A 106 -23.63 22.75 -17.31
CA TYR A 106 -22.66 21.92 -18.03
C TYR A 106 -21.95 22.73 -19.12
N ALA A 107 -20.79 22.27 -19.55
CA ALA A 107 -20.11 22.84 -20.71
C ALA A 107 -20.44 22.03 -21.98
N SER A 108 -20.62 22.72 -23.12
CA SER A 108 -21.00 22.05 -24.39
C SER A 108 -20.53 22.81 -25.62
N THR A 109 -20.27 22.07 -26.71
CA THR A 109 -19.97 22.62 -28.05
C THR A 109 -21.18 22.66 -28.97
N HIS A 110 -22.41 22.33 -28.49
CA HIS A 110 -23.58 22.06 -29.30
C HIS A 110 -24.08 23.23 -30.17
N GLU A 111 -23.82 24.47 -29.79
CA GLU A 111 -24.17 25.63 -30.60
C GLU A 111 -23.22 25.86 -31.77
N SER A 112 -21.93 25.52 -31.59
CA SER A 112 -20.90 25.72 -32.61
C SER A 112 -20.80 24.53 -33.56
N ASN A 113 -21.05 23.31 -33.07
CA ASN A 113 -21.02 22.10 -33.87
C ASN A 113 -21.96 21.03 -33.30
N GLU A 114 -22.96 20.61 -34.11
CA GLU A 114 -23.87 19.52 -33.72
C GLU A 114 -23.18 18.14 -33.73
N ALA A 115 -22.10 17.96 -34.52
CA ALA A 115 -21.36 16.71 -34.56
C ALA A 115 -20.42 16.55 -33.35
N CYS A 116 -20.21 15.32 -32.93
CA CYS A 116 -19.23 14.99 -31.90
C CYS A 116 -17.80 15.29 -32.42
N PRO A 117 -17.02 16.17 -31.80
CA PRO A 117 -15.63 16.38 -32.19
C PRO A 117 -14.82 15.10 -31.95
N ALA A 118 -13.93 14.80 -32.88
CA ALA A 118 -13.07 13.61 -32.77
C ALA A 118 -12.09 13.76 -31.58
N PRO A 119 -11.86 12.67 -30.82
CA PRO A 119 -10.85 12.69 -29.76
C PRO A 119 -9.43 12.92 -30.34
N PRO A 120 -8.53 13.56 -29.61
CA PRO A 120 -7.16 13.78 -30.07
C PRO A 120 -6.43 12.44 -30.23
N LYS A 121 -5.52 12.38 -31.20
CA LYS A 121 -4.62 11.26 -31.34
C LYS A 121 -3.42 11.42 -30.40
N PRO A 122 -2.90 10.35 -29.81
CA PRO A 122 -1.68 10.42 -29.05
C PRO A 122 -0.53 11.00 -29.86
N ILE A 123 0.22 11.94 -29.30
CA ILE A 123 1.45 12.47 -29.87
C ILE A 123 2.63 11.85 -29.09
N ASN A 124 3.56 11.22 -29.78
CA ASN A 124 4.71 10.53 -29.17
C ASN A 124 4.32 9.53 -28.06
N GLY A 125 3.16 8.87 -28.23
CA GLY A 125 2.64 7.91 -27.25
C GLY A 125 2.03 8.54 -25.97
N LYS A 126 1.99 9.86 -25.85
CA LYS A 126 1.39 10.55 -24.70
C LYS A 126 -0.13 10.58 -24.81
N TYR A 127 -0.78 10.39 -23.67
CA TYR A 127 -2.21 10.63 -23.51
C TYR A 127 -2.48 12.15 -23.45
N LEU A 128 -3.44 12.62 -24.24
CA LEU A 128 -3.72 14.04 -24.41
C LEU A 128 -5.21 14.33 -24.23
N TRP A 129 -5.51 15.48 -23.62
CA TRP A 129 -6.85 16.05 -23.58
C TRP A 129 -6.98 17.19 -24.62
N ALA A 130 -8.11 17.20 -25.31
CA ALA A 130 -8.45 18.31 -26.19
C ALA A 130 -9.09 19.45 -25.41
N ILE A 131 -8.62 20.66 -25.69
CA ILE A 131 -9.17 21.92 -25.19
C ILE A 131 -9.99 22.51 -26.32
N TYR A 132 -11.26 22.09 -26.43
CA TYR A 132 -12.14 22.55 -27.49
C TYR A 132 -12.52 24.01 -27.26
N PRO A 133 -12.10 24.97 -28.14
CA PRO A 133 -12.36 26.40 -27.95
C PRO A 133 -13.83 26.78 -28.11
N GLU A 134 -14.68 25.83 -28.50
CA GLU A 134 -16.12 26.00 -28.69
C GLU A 134 -16.92 25.64 -27.42
N PHE A 135 -16.27 25.24 -26.34
CA PHE A 135 -16.99 24.99 -25.10
C PHE A 135 -17.45 26.30 -24.46
N ASP A 136 -18.76 26.39 -24.26
CA ASP A 136 -19.42 27.41 -23.45
C ASP A 136 -20.22 26.73 -22.31
N ILE A 137 -20.48 27.49 -21.23
CA ILE A 137 -21.23 27.02 -20.07
C ILE A 137 -22.73 27.35 -20.23
N TYR A 138 -23.57 26.34 -20.06
CA TYR A 138 -25.02 26.41 -20.17
C TYR A 138 -25.70 25.99 -18.86
N VAL A 139 -26.89 26.51 -18.63
CA VAL A 139 -27.82 26.06 -17.59
C VAL A 139 -29.04 25.39 -18.27
N ALA A 140 -29.37 24.18 -17.85
CA ALA A 140 -30.54 23.46 -18.31
C ALA A 140 -31.46 23.07 -17.15
N ASP A 141 -32.74 22.92 -17.42
CA ASP A 141 -33.69 22.32 -16.48
C ASP A 141 -33.55 20.78 -16.44
N LEU A 142 -34.16 20.13 -15.45
CA LEU A 142 -34.11 18.66 -15.33
C LEU A 142 -34.90 17.91 -16.41
N LYS A 143 -35.57 18.65 -17.34
CA LYS A 143 -36.22 18.07 -18.53
C LYS A 143 -35.31 18.07 -19.75
N GLY A 144 -34.18 18.81 -19.69
CA GLY A 144 -33.21 18.96 -20.77
C GLY A 144 -33.36 20.22 -21.59
N ASN A 145 -34.20 21.18 -21.19
CA ASN A 145 -34.31 22.45 -21.88
C ASN A 145 -33.18 23.38 -21.43
N VAL A 146 -32.38 23.89 -22.36
CA VAL A 146 -31.39 24.94 -22.09
C VAL A 146 -32.16 26.23 -21.76
N VAL A 147 -31.94 26.75 -20.55
CA VAL A 147 -32.62 27.95 -20.05
C VAL A 147 -31.72 29.18 -20.06
N LYS A 148 -30.38 28.99 -20.09
CA LYS A 148 -29.44 30.09 -20.13
C LYS A 148 -28.07 29.65 -20.66
N LYS A 149 -27.41 30.58 -21.41
CA LYS A 149 -26.00 30.52 -21.73
C LYS A 149 -25.26 31.48 -20.79
N LEU A 150 -24.22 31.05 -20.10
CA LEU A 150 -23.47 31.84 -19.10
C LEU A 150 -22.21 32.46 -19.66
N THR A 151 -21.57 31.80 -20.62
CA THR A 151 -20.32 32.30 -21.26
C THR A 151 -20.54 32.42 -22.76
N ASN A 152 -19.79 33.34 -23.40
CA ASN A 152 -19.87 33.59 -24.84
C ASN A 152 -18.54 34.24 -25.34
N THR A 153 -17.45 33.93 -24.69
CA THR A 153 -16.13 34.42 -25.03
C THR A 153 -15.43 33.37 -25.89
N PRO A 154 -14.77 33.75 -27.03
CA PRO A 154 -13.96 32.78 -27.77
C PRO A 154 -12.91 32.12 -26.86
N GLY A 155 -12.81 30.79 -26.93
CA GLY A 155 -11.91 29.98 -26.12
C GLY A 155 -12.65 28.98 -25.26
N TYR A 156 -11.91 28.13 -24.58
CA TYR A 156 -12.42 27.08 -23.71
C TYR A 156 -13.00 27.66 -22.43
N ASP A 157 -14.29 27.43 -22.18
CA ASP A 157 -14.97 27.71 -20.92
C ASP A 157 -15.67 26.42 -20.45
N ALA A 158 -15.10 25.72 -19.45
CA ALA A 158 -15.63 24.42 -18.98
C ALA A 158 -15.29 24.15 -17.51
N GLU A 159 -15.56 22.93 -17.04
CA GLU A 159 -15.30 22.44 -15.67
C GLU A 159 -15.96 23.31 -14.59
N ALA A 160 -17.17 23.76 -14.86
CA ALA A 160 -17.87 24.72 -14.02
C ALA A 160 -18.56 24.03 -12.82
N VAL A 161 -18.38 24.60 -11.63
CA VAL A 161 -19.03 24.18 -10.37
C VAL A 161 -19.62 25.39 -9.65
N VAL A 162 -20.63 25.14 -8.81
CA VAL A 162 -21.34 26.18 -8.06
C VAL A 162 -20.93 26.13 -6.59
N SER A 163 -20.71 27.31 -5.99
CA SER A 163 -20.45 27.40 -4.54
C SER A 163 -21.66 26.91 -3.73
N PRO A 164 -21.46 26.22 -2.60
CA PRO A 164 -22.55 25.73 -1.74
C PRO A 164 -23.51 26.85 -1.30
N ASP A 165 -23.04 28.10 -1.11
CA ASP A 165 -23.88 29.24 -0.76
C ASP A 165 -24.68 29.81 -1.97
N GLY A 166 -24.49 29.23 -3.17
CA GLY A 166 -25.21 29.57 -4.38
C GLY A 166 -24.86 30.92 -5.01
N LYS A 167 -23.75 31.56 -4.63
CA LYS A 167 -23.43 32.91 -5.12
C LYS A 167 -22.44 32.94 -6.28
N LYS A 168 -21.54 31.96 -6.35
CA LYS A 168 -20.43 31.94 -7.30
C LYS A 168 -20.39 30.66 -8.14
N ILE A 169 -19.86 30.80 -9.34
CA ILE A 169 -19.44 29.71 -10.21
C ILE A 169 -17.95 29.82 -10.37
N ALA A 170 -17.22 28.72 -10.18
CA ALA A 170 -15.81 28.59 -10.56
C ALA A 170 -15.70 27.74 -11.82
N PHE A 171 -14.80 28.06 -12.72
CA PHE A 171 -14.65 27.35 -14.00
C PHE A 171 -13.23 27.55 -14.56
N THR A 172 -12.83 26.69 -15.49
CA THR A 172 -11.57 26.78 -16.22
C THR A 172 -11.78 27.53 -17.55
N SER A 173 -10.88 28.46 -17.89
CA SER A 173 -10.99 29.24 -19.11
C SER A 173 -9.62 29.57 -19.72
N THR A 174 -9.58 29.60 -21.06
CA THR A 174 -8.38 30.04 -21.84
C THR A 174 -8.40 31.52 -22.21
N ARG A 175 -9.34 32.32 -21.71
CA ARG A 175 -9.51 33.75 -22.06
C ARG A 175 -8.30 34.63 -21.70
N SER A 176 -7.44 34.20 -20.80
CA SER A 176 -6.16 34.88 -20.44
C SER A 176 -4.99 34.44 -21.30
N GLY A 177 -5.16 33.48 -22.20
CA GLY A 177 -4.11 32.90 -23.03
C GLY A 177 -3.48 31.64 -22.48
N ASP A 178 -3.86 31.23 -21.26
CA ASP A 178 -3.52 29.95 -20.62
C ASP A 178 -4.76 29.34 -19.94
N LEU A 179 -4.68 28.10 -19.50
CA LEU A 179 -5.74 27.39 -18.77
C LEU A 179 -5.72 27.82 -17.31
N GLU A 180 -6.60 28.75 -16.97
CA GLU A 180 -6.67 29.37 -15.64
C GLU A 180 -8.03 29.21 -15.00
N LEU A 181 -8.07 29.25 -13.67
CA LEU A 181 -9.30 29.31 -12.92
C LEU A 181 -9.89 30.71 -12.91
N TRP A 182 -11.17 30.78 -13.13
CA TRP A 182 -11.98 31.99 -13.09
C TRP A 182 -13.19 31.78 -12.20
N THR A 183 -13.70 32.87 -11.61
CA THR A 183 -15.01 32.88 -10.94
C THR A 183 -15.92 33.92 -11.58
N MET A 184 -17.24 33.68 -11.48
CA MET A 184 -18.29 34.62 -11.82
C MET A 184 -19.42 34.53 -10.82
N ASP A 185 -20.30 35.51 -10.80
CA ASP A 185 -21.55 35.42 -10.06
C ASP A 185 -22.48 34.37 -10.70
N ILE A 186 -23.45 33.87 -9.93
CA ILE A 186 -24.39 32.83 -10.40
C ILE A 186 -25.19 33.26 -11.66
N ASP A 187 -25.26 34.56 -11.93
CA ASP A 187 -25.91 35.10 -13.11
C ASP A 187 -24.98 35.27 -14.33
N GLY A 188 -23.69 34.88 -14.21
CA GLY A 188 -22.68 34.96 -15.27
C GLY A 188 -21.92 36.30 -15.31
N LYS A 189 -22.15 37.22 -14.34
CA LYS A 189 -21.46 38.52 -14.28
C LYS A 189 -20.26 38.50 -13.32
N ASN A 190 -19.57 39.65 -13.24
CA ASN A 190 -18.47 39.88 -12.30
C ASN A 190 -17.35 38.84 -12.39
N LEU A 191 -16.89 38.58 -13.61
CA LEU A 191 -15.78 37.69 -13.93
C LEU A 191 -14.51 38.11 -13.20
N LYS A 192 -13.86 37.19 -12.55
CA LYS A 192 -12.58 37.38 -11.85
C LYS A 192 -11.64 36.22 -12.11
N GLN A 193 -10.41 36.52 -12.56
CA GLN A 193 -9.32 35.56 -12.66
C GLN A 193 -8.81 35.21 -11.25
N ILE A 194 -8.60 33.92 -10.99
CA ILE A 194 -8.19 33.38 -9.70
C ILE A 194 -6.73 32.93 -9.75
N THR A 195 -6.32 32.28 -10.84
CA THR A 195 -4.96 31.82 -11.06
C THR A 195 -4.34 32.53 -12.26
N ASN A 196 -3.00 32.62 -12.30
CA ASN A 196 -2.26 33.30 -13.38
C ASN A 196 -0.86 32.70 -13.60
N GLY A 197 -0.64 31.47 -13.19
CA GLY A 197 0.65 30.79 -13.34
C GLY A 197 0.74 30.00 -14.63
N LEU A 198 1.94 29.89 -15.24
CA LEU A 198 2.10 29.04 -16.42
C LEU A 198 1.75 27.59 -16.09
N GLY A 199 0.82 27.01 -16.84
CA GLY A 199 0.38 25.62 -16.71
C GLY A 199 -1.14 25.48 -16.66
N TYR A 200 -1.63 24.25 -16.52
CA TYR A 200 -3.05 23.98 -16.49
C TYR A 200 -3.59 24.03 -15.06
N ASP A 201 -4.42 25.01 -14.77
CA ASP A 201 -5.22 25.09 -13.54
C ASP A 201 -6.68 24.77 -13.86
N GLY A 202 -7.23 23.68 -13.27
CA GLY A 202 -8.59 23.28 -13.61
C GLY A 202 -9.21 22.24 -12.68
N GLY A 203 -10.47 21.87 -13.00
CA GLY A 203 -11.23 20.88 -12.24
C GLY A 203 -11.42 21.27 -10.78
N SER A 204 -11.80 22.53 -10.54
CA SER A 204 -11.93 23.07 -9.20
C SER A 204 -13.26 22.68 -8.53
N PHE A 205 -13.23 22.58 -7.18
CA PHE A 205 -14.42 22.49 -6.34
C PHE A 205 -14.31 23.45 -5.16
N PHE A 206 -15.46 23.93 -4.72
CA PHE A 206 -15.55 24.79 -3.53
C PHE A 206 -15.48 23.97 -2.24
N SER A 207 -14.92 24.58 -1.19
CA SER A 207 -15.12 24.12 0.19
C SER A 207 -16.59 24.25 0.59
N HIS A 208 -17.04 23.44 1.55
CA HIS A 208 -18.44 23.46 2.02
C HIS A 208 -18.84 24.82 2.63
N ASP A 209 -17.87 25.55 3.21
CA ASP A 209 -18.07 26.91 3.72
C ASP A 209 -18.01 27.99 2.63
N SER A 210 -17.81 27.61 1.35
CA SER A 210 -17.73 28.48 0.17
C SER A 210 -16.56 29.49 0.17
N LYS A 211 -15.52 29.28 1.00
CA LYS A 211 -14.42 30.24 1.13
C LYS A 211 -13.15 29.85 0.40
N LYS A 212 -13.00 28.57 0.06
CA LYS A 212 -11.80 28.06 -0.62
C LYS A 212 -12.17 27.29 -1.90
N LEU A 213 -11.16 27.17 -2.77
CA LEU A 213 -11.16 26.27 -3.92
C LEU A 213 -10.09 25.21 -3.73
N VAL A 214 -10.36 24.00 -4.15
CA VAL A 214 -9.39 22.94 -4.40
C VAL A 214 -9.39 22.65 -5.91
N PHE A 215 -8.23 22.39 -6.49
CA PHE A 215 -8.08 22.17 -7.93
C PHE A 215 -6.80 21.41 -8.26
N ARG A 216 -6.72 20.85 -9.47
CA ARG A 216 -5.49 20.29 -10.01
C ARG A 216 -4.71 21.35 -10.75
N SER A 217 -3.39 21.27 -10.68
CA SER A 217 -2.51 22.21 -11.32
C SER A 217 -1.25 21.55 -11.87
N SER A 218 -0.87 21.87 -13.11
CA SER A 218 0.47 21.57 -13.62
C SER A 218 1.36 22.81 -13.52
N ARG A 219 2.66 22.58 -13.27
CA ARG A 219 3.66 23.67 -13.21
C ARG A 219 4.93 23.20 -13.91
N PRO A 220 5.00 23.34 -15.26
CA PRO A 220 6.19 22.96 -16.00
C PRO A 220 7.39 23.79 -15.53
N LYS A 221 8.51 23.12 -15.20
CA LYS A 221 9.67 23.74 -14.54
C LYS A 221 10.86 23.87 -15.45
N THR A 222 11.11 22.89 -16.31
CA THR A 222 12.25 22.93 -17.22
C THR A 222 11.89 23.64 -18.51
N GLU A 223 12.88 24.22 -19.21
CA GLU A 223 12.66 24.84 -20.50
C GLU A 223 12.00 23.89 -21.51
N LYS A 224 12.37 22.62 -21.47
CA LYS A 224 11.78 21.58 -22.30
C LYS A 224 10.28 21.41 -22.00
N ASP A 225 9.91 21.30 -20.73
CA ASP A 225 8.51 21.09 -20.32
C ASP A 225 7.65 22.33 -20.63
N ILE A 226 8.21 23.52 -20.43
CA ILE A 226 7.56 24.81 -20.77
C ILE A 226 7.28 24.88 -22.27
N ASN A 227 8.26 24.56 -23.10
CA ASN A 227 8.10 24.60 -24.55
C ASN A 227 7.06 23.52 -24.99
N GLU A 228 7.15 22.31 -24.49
CA GLU A 228 6.18 21.25 -24.79
C GLU A 228 4.75 21.64 -24.40
N TYR A 229 4.56 22.21 -23.21
CA TYR A 229 3.24 22.68 -22.75
C TYR A 229 2.66 23.73 -23.71
N LYS A 230 3.47 24.73 -24.06
CA LYS A 230 3.07 25.81 -25.00
C LYS A 230 2.76 25.30 -26.41
N GLU A 231 3.56 24.35 -26.91
CA GLU A 231 3.34 23.74 -28.23
C GLU A 231 2.04 22.90 -28.27
N LEU A 232 1.73 22.19 -27.20
CA LEU A 232 0.48 21.45 -27.09
C LEU A 232 -0.72 22.41 -26.97
N LEU A 233 -0.63 23.42 -26.11
CA LEU A 233 -1.71 24.40 -25.90
C LEU A 233 -2.01 25.18 -27.18
N ALA A 234 -0.99 25.55 -27.97
CA ALA A 234 -1.16 26.19 -29.30
C ALA A 234 -1.93 25.30 -30.29
N GLN A 235 -1.99 24.00 -30.06
CA GLN A 235 -2.80 23.01 -30.81
C GLN A 235 -4.12 22.67 -30.14
N ASN A 236 -4.52 23.40 -29.10
CA ASN A 236 -5.68 23.12 -28.25
C ASN A 236 -5.59 21.73 -27.57
N LEU A 237 -4.39 21.36 -27.11
CA LEU A 237 -4.13 20.10 -26.45
C LEU A 237 -3.38 20.35 -25.13
N VAL A 238 -3.56 19.43 -24.16
CA VAL A 238 -2.74 19.36 -22.94
C VAL A 238 -2.44 17.90 -22.60
N ALA A 239 -1.29 17.67 -21.98
CA ALA A 239 -0.94 16.39 -21.37
C ALA A 239 -1.35 16.41 -19.89
N PRO A 240 -2.29 15.58 -19.44
CA PRO A 240 -2.77 15.57 -18.06
C PRO A 240 -1.84 14.75 -17.13
N THR A 241 -0.56 14.99 -17.24
CA THR A 241 0.52 14.37 -16.47
C THR A 241 1.23 15.42 -15.64
N GLU A 242 1.96 15.01 -14.60
CA GLU A 242 2.68 15.93 -13.70
C GLU A 242 1.77 17.02 -13.12
N MET A 243 0.64 16.60 -12.56
CA MET A 243 -0.33 17.47 -11.90
C MET A 243 -0.36 17.23 -10.40
N GLU A 244 -0.44 18.31 -9.64
CA GLU A 244 -0.57 18.27 -8.18
C GLU A 244 -1.87 18.95 -7.73
N ILE A 245 -2.29 18.65 -6.49
CA ILE A 245 -3.48 19.27 -5.89
C ILE A 245 -3.07 20.57 -5.17
N TYR A 246 -3.84 21.61 -5.44
CA TYR A 246 -3.67 22.95 -4.85
C TYR A 246 -4.95 23.41 -4.17
N THR A 247 -4.82 24.31 -3.23
CA THR A 247 -5.93 25.08 -2.64
C THR A 247 -5.63 26.57 -2.66
N CYS A 248 -6.67 27.39 -2.71
CA CYS A 248 -6.59 28.84 -2.49
C CYS A 248 -7.89 29.37 -1.87
N ASN A 249 -7.86 30.59 -1.40
CA ASN A 249 -9.10 31.31 -1.10
C ASN A 249 -9.86 31.62 -2.40
N ILE A 250 -11.18 31.82 -2.31
CA ILE A 250 -12.05 32.14 -3.46
C ILE A 250 -11.60 33.40 -4.22
N ASP A 251 -10.82 34.26 -3.60
CA ASP A 251 -10.26 35.45 -4.22
C ASP A 251 -8.87 35.26 -4.84
N GLY A 252 -8.33 34.03 -4.81
CA GLY A 252 -7.01 33.65 -5.34
C GLY A 252 -5.86 33.85 -4.33
N THR A 253 -6.13 34.35 -3.13
CA THR A 253 -5.09 34.47 -2.07
C THR A 253 -4.84 33.15 -1.36
N ASP A 254 -3.80 33.06 -0.53
CA ASP A 254 -3.41 31.87 0.26
C ASP A 254 -3.30 30.58 -0.61
N MET A 255 -2.66 30.72 -1.80
CA MET A 255 -2.38 29.60 -2.71
C MET A 255 -1.40 28.63 -2.06
N LYS A 256 -1.76 27.36 -1.99
CA LYS A 256 -0.92 26.30 -1.41
C LYS A 256 -0.95 25.04 -2.28
N GLN A 257 0.22 24.50 -2.53
CA GLN A 257 0.36 23.14 -3.04
C GLN A 257 0.16 22.16 -1.88
N ILE A 258 -0.75 21.20 -2.04
CA ILE A 258 -1.11 20.23 -1.01
C ILE A 258 -0.39 18.91 -1.23
N THR A 259 -0.25 18.48 -2.49
CA THR A 259 0.43 17.22 -2.84
C THR A 259 1.79 17.48 -3.50
N HIS A 260 2.74 16.58 -3.25
CA HIS A 260 4.08 16.54 -3.86
C HIS A 260 4.39 15.11 -4.29
N LEU A 261 3.41 14.45 -4.94
CA LEU A 261 3.44 13.02 -5.22
C LEU A 261 4.05 12.70 -6.60
N GLY A 262 4.14 13.72 -7.47
CA GLY A 262 4.49 13.52 -8.85
C GLY A 262 3.40 12.82 -9.66
N LYS A 263 3.64 12.58 -10.95
CA LYS A 263 2.69 11.98 -11.89
C LYS A 263 1.36 12.74 -11.95
N ALA A 264 0.23 12.05 -12.00
CA ALA A 264 -1.07 12.70 -12.20
C ALA A 264 -1.95 12.58 -10.94
N ASN A 265 -2.33 13.71 -10.38
CA ASN A 265 -3.24 13.84 -9.26
C ASN A 265 -4.44 14.69 -9.71
N TRP A 266 -5.64 14.09 -9.77
CA TRP A 266 -6.81 14.70 -10.42
C TRP A 266 -8.05 14.70 -9.54
N ALA A 267 -9.09 15.40 -10.02
CA ALA A 267 -10.44 15.39 -9.51
C ALA A 267 -10.51 15.50 -7.98
N PRO A 268 -9.91 16.52 -7.39
CA PRO A 268 -9.96 16.72 -5.96
C PRO A 268 -11.36 17.14 -5.53
N PHE A 269 -11.79 16.71 -4.34
CA PHE A 269 -13.03 17.14 -3.72
C PHE A 269 -12.83 17.32 -2.21
N PHE A 270 -13.40 18.37 -1.61
CA PHE A 270 -13.34 18.54 -0.16
C PHE A 270 -14.18 17.50 0.58
N TYR A 271 -13.63 16.94 1.64
CA TYR A 271 -14.41 16.22 2.62
C TYR A 271 -15.36 17.20 3.35
N PRO A 272 -16.56 16.77 3.81
CA PRO A 272 -17.55 17.69 4.39
C PRO A 272 -17.07 18.56 5.56
N SER A 273 -16.02 18.20 6.25
CA SER A 273 -15.42 19.03 7.32
C SER A 273 -14.53 20.16 6.80
N ASP A 274 -14.23 20.22 5.49
CA ASP A 274 -13.25 21.09 4.84
C ASP A 274 -11.80 20.93 5.36
N LYS A 275 -11.53 19.85 6.12
CA LYS A 275 -10.20 19.56 6.68
C LYS A 275 -9.41 18.54 5.87
N LYS A 276 -10.07 17.82 4.99
CA LYS A 276 -9.46 16.80 4.13
C LYS A 276 -9.91 16.96 2.68
N ILE A 277 -9.11 16.43 1.78
CA ILE A 277 -9.35 16.40 0.33
C ILE A 277 -9.26 14.94 -0.12
N ILE A 278 -10.29 14.46 -0.83
CA ILE A 278 -10.24 13.20 -1.57
C ILE A 278 -9.88 13.51 -3.03
N PHE A 279 -9.07 12.67 -3.66
CA PHE A 279 -8.62 12.88 -5.04
C PHE A 279 -8.23 11.57 -5.70
N SER A 280 -8.06 11.58 -7.01
CA SER A 280 -7.59 10.45 -7.81
C SER A 280 -6.11 10.61 -8.10
N SER A 281 -5.31 9.55 -7.92
CA SER A 281 -3.87 9.59 -8.14
C SER A 281 -3.32 8.28 -8.70
N ASN A 282 -2.31 8.39 -9.57
CA ASN A 282 -1.52 7.27 -10.06
C ASN A 282 -0.06 7.29 -9.57
N HIS A 283 0.25 8.06 -8.52
CA HIS A 283 1.63 8.21 -8.03
C HIS A 283 2.28 6.88 -7.65
N HIS A 284 1.49 5.92 -7.12
CA HIS A 284 1.93 4.58 -6.74
C HIS A 284 2.19 3.65 -7.92
N ALA A 285 1.65 3.95 -9.10
CA ALA A 285 1.61 3.03 -10.22
C ALA A 285 2.92 3.00 -11.01
N THR A 286 3.32 1.84 -11.49
CA THR A 286 4.42 1.69 -12.46
C THR A 286 3.99 2.07 -13.88
N ARG A 287 2.67 2.02 -14.17
CA ARG A 287 2.04 2.38 -15.46
C ARG A 287 1.05 3.52 -15.28
N GLY A 288 0.94 4.41 -16.28
CA GLY A 288 0.27 5.70 -16.16
C GLY A 288 -1.25 5.70 -16.01
N TYR A 289 -1.95 4.57 -16.06
CA TYR A 289 -3.43 4.50 -16.01
C TYR A 289 -3.99 3.74 -14.80
N ASP A 290 -3.16 3.32 -13.86
CA ASP A 290 -3.61 2.77 -12.60
C ASP A 290 -3.87 3.91 -11.61
N PHE A 291 -5.14 4.32 -11.49
CA PHE A 291 -5.58 5.39 -10.61
C PHE A 291 -6.36 4.83 -9.42
N GLN A 292 -6.00 5.30 -8.23
CA GLN A 292 -6.72 5.02 -7.00
C GLN A 292 -7.20 6.31 -6.33
N LEU A 293 -8.22 6.20 -5.49
CA LEU A 293 -8.65 7.30 -4.65
C LEU A 293 -7.75 7.41 -3.42
N TYR A 294 -7.38 8.63 -3.12
CA TYR A 294 -6.59 8.99 -1.93
C TYR A 294 -7.28 10.11 -1.16
N MET A 295 -7.05 10.16 0.13
CA MET A 295 -7.44 11.26 1.00
C MET A 295 -6.20 11.85 1.65
N ILE A 296 -6.16 13.18 1.80
CA ILE A 296 -5.05 13.91 2.43
C ILE A 296 -5.63 15.05 3.27
N ASP A 297 -4.97 15.40 4.36
CA ASP A 297 -5.33 16.58 5.14
C ASP A 297 -5.01 17.87 4.36
N ILE A 298 -5.72 18.95 4.62
CA ILE A 298 -5.55 20.24 3.93
C ILE A 298 -4.16 20.88 4.19
N ASP A 299 -3.41 20.38 5.16
CA ASP A 299 -2.02 20.78 5.42
C ASP A 299 -0.98 19.90 4.68
N GLY A 300 -1.44 18.95 3.85
CA GLY A 300 -0.60 18.05 3.06
C GLY A 300 -0.10 16.81 3.80
N LYS A 301 -0.62 16.54 5.01
CA LYS A 301 -0.24 15.37 5.81
C LYS A 301 -1.27 14.26 5.73
N ASN A 302 -0.95 13.11 6.36
CA ASN A 302 -1.86 11.97 6.53
C ASN A 302 -2.47 11.49 5.20
N LEU A 303 -1.63 11.31 4.17
CA LEU A 303 -2.05 10.72 2.90
C LEU A 303 -2.56 9.29 3.15
N GLU A 304 -3.74 8.99 2.64
CA GLU A 304 -4.40 7.70 2.81
C GLU A 304 -4.97 7.18 1.49
N GLN A 305 -4.66 5.94 1.14
CA GLN A 305 -5.28 5.25 0.01
C GLN A 305 -6.66 4.73 0.40
N ILE A 306 -7.69 5.04 -0.38
CA ILE A 306 -9.09 4.71 -0.11
C ILE A 306 -9.56 3.50 -0.93
N THR A 307 -9.13 3.40 -2.19
CA THR A 307 -9.49 2.31 -3.08
C THR A 307 -8.29 1.46 -3.43
N TYR A 308 -8.54 0.17 -3.64
CA TYR A 308 -7.52 -0.83 -3.93
C TYR A 308 -7.93 -1.80 -5.03
N GLU A 309 -9.23 -1.89 -5.34
CA GLU A 309 -9.76 -2.78 -6.36
C GLU A 309 -9.76 -2.11 -7.73
N SER A 310 -9.33 -2.83 -8.75
CA SER A 310 -9.26 -2.40 -10.15
C SER A 310 -8.15 -1.39 -10.46
N GLU A 311 -7.92 -1.13 -11.76
CA GLU A 311 -6.85 -0.25 -12.25
C GLU A 311 -7.29 1.20 -12.45
N PHE A 312 -8.58 1.52 -12.24
CA PHE A 312 -9.07 2.87 -12.42
C PHE A 312 -10.20 3.20 -11.44
N ASN A 313 -9.93 4.14 -10.54
CA ASN A 313 -10.88 4.73 -9.63
C ASN A 313 -10.70 6.26 -9.66
N ALA A 314 -11.73 7.01 -10.02
CA ALA A 314 -11.61 8.45 -10.27
C ALA A 314 -12.91 9.22 -9.97
N PHE A 315 -12.82 10.55 -9.98
CA PHE A 315 -13.94 11.48 -9.83
C PHE A 315 -14.77 11.26 -8.56
N PRO A 316 -14.14 11.27 -7.38
CA PRO A 316 -14.86 11.08 -6.13
C PRO A 316 -15.67 12.33 -5.74
N MET A 317 -16.89 12.13 -5.24
CA MET A 317 -17.67 13.19 -4.61
C MET A 317 -18.41 12.65 -3.39
N PHE A 318 -18.33 13.35 -2.27
CA PHE A 318 -19.16 13.08 -1.11
C PHE A 318 -20.58 13.61 -1.29
N SER A 319 -21.55 12.88 -0.75
CA SER A 319 -22.90 13.46 -0.59
C SER A 319 -22.86 14.69 0.35
N PRO A 320 -23.78 15.65 0.20
CA PRO A 320 -23.82 16.85 1.05
C PRO A 320 -23.82 16.57 2.57
N ASP A 321 -24.35 15.43 2.99
CA ASP A 321 -24.33 15.00 4.40
C ASP A 321 -23.10 14.18 4.79
N GLY A 322 -22.17 13.94 3.88
CA GLY A 322 -20.93 13.19 4.07
C GLY A 322 -21.08 11.68 4.26
N LYS A 323 -22.30 11.15 4.14
CA LYS A 323 -22.57 9.73 4.44
C LYS A 323 -22.38 8.79 3.27
N LYS A 324 -22.22 9.31 2.07
CA LYS A 324 -22.00 8.53 0.86
C LYS A 324 -20.87 9.10 0.04
N LEU A 325 -20.17 8.19 -0.64
CA LEU A 325 -19.19 8.53 -1.67
C LEU A 325 -19.69 7.96 -3.00
N VAL A 326 -19.69 8.78 -4.06
CA VAL A 326 -19.85 8.35 -5.45
C VAL A 326 -18.50 8.50 -6.16
N PHE A 327 -18.16 7.56 -7.04
CA PHE A 327 -16.94 7.60 -7.84
C PHE A 327 -17.07 6.74 -9.09
N SER A 328 -16.20 6.95 -10.06
CA SER A 328 -16.11 6.17 -11.29
C SER A 328 -15.05 5.10 -11.15
N SER A 329 -15.31 3.89 -11.66
CA SER A 329 -14.39 2.76 -11.57
C SER A 329 -14.57 1.79 -12.74
N ASN A 330 -13.47 1.14 -13.15
CA ASN A 330 -13.52 0.01 -14.09
C ASN A 330 -13.69 -1.36 -13.41
N ARG A 331 -13.93 -1.37 -12.09
CA ARG A 331 -14.29 -2.61 -11.37
C ARG A 331 -15.57 -3.23 -11.95
N GLN A 332 -15.66 -4.56 -11.91
CA GLN A 332 -16.82 -5.29 -12.42
C GLN A 332 -17.18 -4.92 -13.87
N GLN A 333 -16.19 -4.56 -14.71
CA GLN A 333 -16.42 -4.31 -16.13
C GLN A 333 -16.85 -5.58 -16.84
N SER A 334 -17.81 -5.47 -17.76
CA SER A 334 -18.24 -6.58 -18.61
C SER A 334 -17.45 -6.66 -19.91
N LYS A 335 -16.90 -5.53 -20.34
CA LYS A 335 -16.03 -5.39 -21.52
C LYS A 335 -14.79 -4.56 -21.15
N PRO A 336 -13.63 -4.81 -21.79
CA PRO A 336 -12.46 -3.96 -21.59
C PRO A 336 -12.77 -2.47 -21.84
N ARG A 337 -12.22 -1.60 -20.99
CA ARG A 337 -12.37 -0.13 -21.05
C ARG A 337 -13.76 0.40 -20.67
N GLU A 338 -14.61 -0.39 -20.06
CA GLU A 338 -15.82 0.16 -19.42
C GLU A 338 -15.42 0.89 -18.13
N THR A 339 -15.96 2.09 -17.94
CA THR A 339 -15.95 2.83 -16.68
C THR A 339 -17.37 3.01 -16.21
N ASN A 340 -17.66 2.67 -14.97
CA ASN A 340 -18.99 2.76 -14.39
C ASN A 340 -19.00 3.56 -13.10
N VAL A 341 -20.13 4.17 -12.79
CA VAL A 341 -20.34 4.90 -11.54
C VAL A 341 -20.72 3.93 -10.43
N PHE A 342 -20.09 4.09 -9.29
CA PHE A 342 -20.37 3.36 -8.06
C PHE A 342 -20.75 4.31 -6.94
N ILE A 343 -21.55 3.82 -5.99
CA ILE A 343 -21.90 4.51 -4.75
C ILE A 343 -21.64 3.59 -3.57
N ALA A 344 -21.09 4.14 -2.50
CA ALA A 344 -20.88 3.44 -1.23
C ALA A 344 -21.40 4.27 -0.06
N ASP A 345 -21.79 3.61 1.02
CA ASP A 345 -21.93 4.26 2.32
C ASP A 345 -20.51 4.54 2.84
N TRP A 346 -20.27 5.81 3.23
CA TRP A 346 -18.98 6.22 3.80
C TRP A 346 -18.93 5.92 5.30
N VAL A 347 -17.86 5.29 5.73
CA VAL A 347 -17.59 4.99 7.14
C VAL A 347 -16.27 5.65 7.54
N GLU A 348 -16.31 6.46 8.60
CA GLU A 348 -15.06 6.94 9.21
C GLU A 348 -14.33 5.76 9.85
N THR A 349 -13.09 5.56 9.46
CA THR A 349 -12.19 4.62 10.14
C THR A 349 -11.57 5.28 11.36
N ASP A 350 -11.22 4.49 12.36
CA ASP A 350 -10.42 5.00 13.46
C ASP A 350 -8.99 5.24 12.96
N ALA A 351 -8.53 6.49 13.04
CA ALA A 351 -7.15 6.82 12.66
C ALA A 351 -6.12 6.00 13.46
N ASN A 352 -6.51 5.49 14.63
CA ASN A 352 -5.65 4.60 15.42
C ASN A 352 -5.54 3.17 14.86
N GLU A 353 -6.46 2.76 13.99
CA GLU A 353 -6.39 1.47 13.28
C GLU A 353 -5.52 1.52 12.01
N ARG A 354 -4.78 2.59 11.83
CA ARG A 354 -3.87 2.79 10.71
C ARG A 354 -2.45 3.07 11.19
N ALA A 355 -1.48 2.48 10.51
CA ALA A 355 -0.06 2.72 10.75
C ALA A 355 0.31 4.18 10.40
N ASN A 356 1.13 4.78 11.26
CA ASN A 356 1.62 6.14 11.08
C ASN A 356 3.10 6.10 10.65
N PRO A 357 3.42 6.48 9.40
CA PRO A 357 4.79 6.44 8.90
C PRO A 357 5.76 7.33 9.68
N GLU A 358 5.30 8.45 10.24
CA GLU A 358 6.16 9.35 11.03
C GLU A 358 6.60 8.70 12.36
N ASN A 359 5.73 7.89 12.99
CA ASN A 359 6.11 7.12 14.18
C ASN A 359 7.17 6.08 13.84
N MET A 360 6.95 5.35 12.75
CA MET A 360 7.90 4.32 12.30
C MET A 360 9.24 4.95 11.91
N LYS A 361 9.21 6.07 11.18
CA LYS A 361 10.42 6.83 10.84
C LYS A 361 11.20 7.24 12.09
N ARG A 362 10.52 7.84 13.07
CA ARG A 362 11.16 8.24 14.33
C ARG A 362 11.83 7.04 15.03
N ASN A 363 11.14 5.89 15.08
CA ASN A 363 11.66 4.70 15.74
C ASN A 363 12.87 4.12 14.99
N ILE A 364 12.78 4.00 13.66
CA ILE A 364 13.91 3.49 12.82
C ILE A 364 15.10 4.44 12.90
N SER A 365 14.89 5.77 12.73
CA SER A 365 15.98 6.75 12.80
C SER A 365 16.71 6.73 14.13
N TYR A 366 16.03 6.46 15.26
CA TYR A 366 16.68 6.31 16.54
C TYR A 366 17.44 4.98 16.64
N LEU A 367 16.76 3.86 16.34
CA LEU A 367 17.34 2.52 16.49
C LEU A 367 18.52 2.26 15.55
N ALA A 368 18.46 2.82 14.34
CA ALA A 368 19.52 2.72 13.34
C ALA A 368 20.50 3.90 13.37
N SER A 369 20.56 4.68 14.47
CA SER A 369 21.50 5.78 14.58
C SER A 369 22.90 5.31 14.98
N ASP A 370 23.93 6.05 14.56
CA ASP A 370 25.31 5.83 14.96
C ASP A 370 25.52 5.88 16.48
N ASP A 371 24.66 6.58 17.23
CA ASP A 371 24.70 6.66 18.69
C ASP A 371 24.49 5.30 19.37
N LEU A 372 23.83 4.36 18.69
CA LEU A 372 23.62 3.00 19.17
C LEU A 372 24.69 1.99 18.65
N GLN A 373 25.62 2.45 17.82
CA GLN A 373 26.74 1.66 17.33
C GLN A 373 26.37 0.23 16.92
N GLY A 374 25.23 0.07 16.23
CA GLY A 374 24.76 -1.22 15.72
C GLY A 374 24.24 -2.21 16.76
N ARG A 375 23.95 -1.79 18.00
CA ARG A 375 23.12 -2.54 18.98
C ARG A 375 23.54 -4.00 19.21
N LEU A 376 24.86 -4.30 19.25
CA LEU A 376 25.35 -5.67 19.48
C LEU A 376 24.75 -6.26 20.76
N ALA A 377 24.28 -7.48 20.73
CA ALA A 377 23.69 -8.19 21.87
C ALA A 377 24.66 -8.21 23.10
N GLY A 378 24.14 -7.84 24.28
CA GLY A 378 24.89 -7.71 25.53
C GLY A 378 25.73 -6.44 25.61
N SER A 379 25.63 -5.49 24.70
CA SER A 379 26.34 -4.21 24.76
C SER A 379 25.57 -3.14 25.51
N GLU A 380 26.24 -2.08 25.97
CA GLU A 380 25.60 -0.90 26.55
C GLU A 380 24.70 -0.16 25.51
N ASN A 381 25.00 -0.28 24.23
CA ASN A 381 24.23 0.35 23.17
C ASN A 381 22.95 -0.42 22.88
N GLU A 382 22.96 -1.74 22.92
CA GLU A 382 21.76 -2.56 22.92
C GLU A 382 20.86 -2.23 24.11
N LYS A 383 21.42 -2.06 25.31
CA LYS A 383 20.67 -1.65 26.49
C LYS A 383 19.96 -0.31 26.31
N LYS A 384 20.60 0.67 25.66
CA LYS A 384 19.93 1.94 25.31
C LYS A 384 18.73 1.70 24.38
N ALA A 385 18.86 0.79 23.41
CA ALA A 385 17.73 0.41 22.54
C ALA A 385 16.61 -0.26 23.34
N ALA A 386 16.92 -1.18 24.25
CA ALA A 386 15.95 -1.81 25.15
C ALA A 386 15.20 -0.78 26.02
N GLU A 387 15.94 0.15 26.64
CA GLU A 387 15.36 1.25 27.42
C GLU A 387 14.43 2.14 26.56
N TYR A 388 14.81 2.43 25.32
CA TYR A 388 13.98 3.19 24.39
C TYR A 388 12.66 2.47 24.12
N ILE A 389 12.72 1.19 23.74
CA ILE A 389 11.57 0.35 23.48
C ILE A 389 10.65 0.29 24.72
N GLY A 390 11.21 0.06 25.91
CA GLY A 390 10.45 0.06 27.16
C GLY A 390 9.74 1.39 27.44
N LYS A 391 10.35 2.53 27.09
CA LYS A 391 9.73 3.85 27.17
C LYS A 391 8.55 3.99 26.20
N GLU A 392 8.67 3.47 24.97
CA GLU A 392 7.56 3.47 24.00
C GLU A 392 6.39 2.59 24.49
N PHE A 393 6.63 1.39 25.03
CA PHE A 393 5.60 0.55 25.65
C PHE A 393 4.91 1.24 26.84
N LYS A 394 5.68 1.94 27.66
CA LYS A 394 5.15 2.70 28.78
C LYS A 394 4.22 3.84 28.36
N LYS A 395 4.54 4.55 27.27
CA LYS A 395 3.66 5.60 26.69
C LYS A 395 2.29 5.05 26.28
N LEU A 396 2.26 3.79 25.85
CA LEU A 396 1.05 3.08 25.45
C LEU A 396 0.29 2.45 26.63
N ASN A 397 0.79 2.60 27.86
CA ASN A 397 0.25 1.99 29.08
C ASN A 397 0.16 0.45 29.00
N LEU A 398 1.05 -0.19 28.25
CA LEU A 398 1.13 -1.65 28.26
C LEU A 398 1.50 -2.15 29.64
N LYS A 399 1.00 -3.30 30.03
CA LYS A 399 1.40 -3.98 31.27
C LYS A 399 2.77 -4.63 31.08
N TYR A 400 3.47 -4.84 32.19
CA TYR A 400 4.62 -5.73 32.23
C TYR A 400 4.15 -7.17 32.02
N TYR A 401 4.84 -7.88 31.15
CA TYR A 401 4.54 -9.29 30.90
C TYR A 401 4.90 -10.15 32.12
N LYS A 402 6.09 -9.88 32.71
CA LYS A 402 6.62 -10.57 33.88
C LYS A 402 7.35 -9.57 34.79
N GLY A 403 7.20 -9.73 36.10
CA GLY A 403 7.91 -8.86 37.06
C GLY A 403 7.37 -7.43 37.11
N HIS A 404 8.30 -6.46 37.14
CA HIS A 404 8.02 -5.03 37.30
C HIS A 404 8.73 -4.17 36.27
N ASP A 405 9.18 -4.75 35.16
CA ASP A 405 9.84 -4.08 34.05
C ASP A 405 9.43 -4.71 32.72
N TYR A 406 9.70 -4.01 31.62
CA TYR A 406 9.54 -4.55 30.27
C TYR A 406 10.72 -5.44 29.86
N GLU A 407 11.88 -5.26 30.46
CA GLU A 407 13.09 -6.04 30.18
C GLU A 407 13.05 -7.39 30.90
N ILE A 408 13.20 -8.48 30.17
CA ILE A 408 13.24 -9.85 30.67
C ILE A 408 14.66 -10.35 30.44
N PRO A 409 15.48 -10.48 31.51
CA PRO A 409 16.87 -10.87 31.39
C PRO A 409 17.02 -12.34 31.01
N PHE A 410 17.99 -12.63 30.18
CA PHE A 410 18.46 -13.97 29.86
C PHE A 410 19.97 -13.99 29.64
N GLU A 411 20.54 -15.17 29.62
CA GLU A 411 21.97 -15.36 29.36
C GLU A 411 22.19 -16.51 28.37
N TYR A 412 23.24 -16.40 27.59
CA TYR A 412 23.69 -17.46 26.70
C TYR A 412 25.20 -17.45 26.55
N LYS A 413 25.77 -18.57 26.12
CA LYS A 413 27.17 -18.64 25.75
C LYS A 413 27.32 -18.37 24.26
N TYR A 414 28.08 -17.33 23.96
CA TYR A 414 28.42 -16.98 22.58
C TYR A 414 29.28 -18.05 21.96
N ASN A 415 28.96 -18.44 20.74
CA ASN A 415 29.79 -19.31 19.92
C ASN A 415 29.97 -18.63 18.55
N SER A 416 31.24 -18.41 18.17
CA SER A 416 31.58 -17.82 16.86
C SER A 416 31.14 -18.66 15.66
N ASN A 417 30.73 -19.90 15.88
CA ASN A 417 30.10 -20.77 14.91
C ASN A 417 28.86 -21.41 15.56
N PRO A 418 27.65 -20.92 15.28
CA PRO A 418 26.42 -21.44 15.91
C PRO A 418 26.15 -22.92 15.63
N HIS A 419 26.91 -23.53 14.69
CA HIS A 419 26.82 -24.94 14.33
C HIS A 419 27.82 -25.84 15.09
N ASP A 420 28.75 -25.26 15.84
CA ASP A 420 29.68 -26.02 16.68
C ASP A 420 29.14 -26.28 18.08
N SER A 421 29.69 -27.27 18.78
CA SER A 421 29.40 -27.45 20.21
C SER A 421 29.89 -26.24 20.99
N ILE A 422 29.02 -25.66 21.83
CA ILE A 422 29.35 -24.49 22.68
C ILE A 422 30.63 -24.82 23.49
N PRO A 423 31.70 -24.01 23.39
CA PRO A 423 32.89 -24.21 24.17
C PRO A 423 32.58 -24.13 25.66
N GLU A 424 33.07 -25.06 26.48
CA GLU A 424 32.89 -25.00 27.94
C GLU A 424 33.33 -23.64 28.53
N ASN A 425 34.32 -22.98 27.92
CA ASN A 425 34.88 -21.68 28.29
C ASN A 425 34.42 -20.51 27.40
N GLY A 426 33.29 -20.65 26.66
CA GLY A 426 32.74 -19.58 25.84
C GLY A 426 32.35 -18.35 26.67
N LYS A 427 32.45 -17.15 26.04
CA LYS A 427 32.02 -15.89 26.66
C LYS A 427 30.51 -15.96 26.95
N THR A 428 30.10 -15.70 28.18
CA THR A 428 28.70 -15.54 28.53
C THR A 428 28.25 -14.12 28.15
N ILE A 429 27.18 -14.06 27.38
CA ILE A 429 26.46 -12.80 27.03
C ILE A 429 25.25 -12.69 27.93
N TYR A 430 25.07 -11.54 28.53
CA TYR A 430 23.87 -11.17 29.31
C TYR A 430 23.09 -10.14 28.52
N SER A 431 21.83 -10.40 28.23
CA SER A 431 20.97 -9.50 27.47
C SER A 431 19.53 -9.58 27.98
N ASN A 432 18.63 -8.81 27.35
CA ASN A 432 17.22 -8.73 27.72
C ASN A 432 16.34 -8.87 26.47
N ASN A 433 15.25 -9.63 26.57
CA ASN A 433 14.12 -9.44 25.70
C ASN A 433 13.26 -8.27 26.24
N VAL A 434 12.69 -7.45 25.38
CA VAL A 434 11.80 -6.35 25.80
C VAL A 434 10.37 -6.68 25.47
N VAL A 435 9.52 -6.85 26.48
CA VAL A 435 8.20 -7.43 26.33
C VAL A 435 7.10 -6.58 26.97
N GLY A 436 6.15 -6.13 26.15
CA GLY A 436 4.94 -5.43 26.57
C GLY A 436 3.71 -6.32 26.45
N PHE A 437 2.74 -6.18 27.37
CA PHE A 437 1.53 -6.96 27.39
C PHE A 437 0.28 -6.06 27.33
N LEU A 438 -0.54 -6.26 26.30
CA LEU A 438 -1.86 -5.63 26.18
C LEU A 438 -2.92 -6.63 26.66
N ASP A 439 -3.47 -6.35 27.85
CA ASP A 439 -4.47 -7.19 28.48
C ASP A 439 -5.89 -6.70 28.13
N ASN A 440 -6.50 -7.37 27.16
CA ASN A 440 -7.90 -7.19 26.79
C ASN A 440 -8.88 -7.98 27.70
N GLY A 441 -8.37 -8.69 28.70
CA GLY A 441 -9.17 -9.60 29.55
C GLY A 441 -9.63 -10.85 28.79
N ALA A 442 -8.99 -11.19 27.72
CA ALA A 442 -9.29 -12.35 26.88
C ALA A 442 -8.62 -13.61 27.43
N LYS A 443 -9.05 -14.78 26.93
CA LYS A 443 -8.46 -16.08 27.28
C LYS A 443 -7.32 -16.51 26.35
N ARG A 444 -7.24 -15.89 25.18
CA ARG A 444 -6.28 -16.25 24.14
C ARG A 444 -5.30 -15.08 23.93
N THR A 445 -4.11 -15.40 23.49
CA THR A 445 -3.04 -14.42 23.33
C THR A 445 -2.33 -14.62 21.98
N ILE A 446 -2.03 -13.55 21.28
CA ILE A 446 -1.20 -13.52 20.07
C ILE A 446 0.13 -12.85 20.44
N VAL A 447 1.26 -13.43 20.02
CA VAL A 447 2.58 -12.83 20.12
C VAL A 447 2.87 -12.09 18.80
N ILE A 448 3.36 -10.87 18.89
CA ILE A 448 3.85 -10.08 17.75
C ILE A 448 5.29 -9.70 18.07
N GLY A 449 6.24 -10.06 17.22
CA GLY A 449 7.65 -9.93 17.54
C GLY A 449 8.56 -9.54 16.38
N ALA A 450 9.77 -9.12 16.76
CA ALA A 450 10.93 -8.81 15.92
C ALA A 450 12.18 -8.87 16.78
N HIS A 451 13.38 -9.00 16.21
CA HIS A 451 14.61 -8.79 16.97
C HIS A 451 15.02 -7.32 16.93
N TYR A 452 15.77 -6.89 17.96
CA TYR A 452 16.22 -5.50 18.08
C TYR A 452 17.75 -5.34 18.19
N ASP A 453 18.49 -6.45 18.34
CA ASP A 453 19.95 -6.48 18.24
C ASP A 453 20.39 -6.42 16.77
N HIS A 454 21.67 -6.11 16.55
CA HIS A 454 22.33 -6.21 15.25
C HIS A 454 23.84 -6.38 15.44
N LEU A 455 24.65 -6.19 14.40
CA LEU A 455 26.04 -6.64 14.33
C LEU A 455 27.08 -5.78 15.10
N GLY A 456 26.66 -4.64 15.68
CA GLY A 456 27.56 -3.76 16.40
C GLY A 456 28.62 -3.12 15.50
N LEU A 457 29.88 -3.23 15.92
CA LEU A 457 31.07 -2.85 15.15
C LEU A 457 31.69 -4.06 14.43
N ASN A 458 30.89 -5.08 14.16
CA ASN A 458 31.32 -6.37 13.61
C ASN A 458 32.27 -7.18 14.53
N GLU A 459 32.06 -7.12 15.83
CA GLU A 459 32.85 -7.83 16.81
C GLU A 459 32.76 -9.35 16.66
N HIS A 460 31.61 -9.84 16.19
CA HIS A 460 31.34 -11.26 15.96
C HIS A 460 31.70 -11.72 14.54
N ASN A 461 32.19 -10.81 13.69
CA ASN A 461 32.59 -11.09 12.29
C ASN A 461 31.46 -11.68 11.44
N ASN A 462 30.21 -11.16 11.63
CA ASN A 462 28.99 -11.58 10.93
C ASN A 462 28.69 -10.70 9.70
N SER A 463 29.47 -9.62 9.47
CA SER A 463 29.30 -8.74 8.33
C SER A 463 29.57 -9.45 7.00
N THR A 464 28.78 -9.15 5.99
CA THR A 464 29.01 -9.58 4.61
C THR A 464 30.02 -8.69 3.86
N LYS A 465 30.44 -7.57 4.46
CA LYS A 465 31.53 -6.72 3.96
C LYS A 465 32.88 -7.17 4.52
N ALA A 466 33.83 -7.46 3.65
CA ALA A 466 35.20 -7.80 4.07
C ALA A 466 35.88 -6.61 4.78
N ASN A 467 36.68 -6.91 5.82
CA ASN A 467 37.47 -5.93 6.57
C ASN A 467 36.65 -4.78 7.20
N SER A 468 35.43 -5.04 7.62
CA SER A 468 34.52 -4.07 8.23
C SER A 468 34.63 -4.01 9.77
N ALA A 469 35.65 -4.61 10.38
CA ALA A 469 35.87 -4.54 11.82
C ALA A 469 36.03 -3.07 12.28
N GLY A 470 35.24 -2.66 13.26
CA GLY A 470 35.19 -1.29 13.75
C GLY A 470 34.29 -0.35 12.97
N GLU A 471 33.66 -0.78 11.87
CA GLU A 471 32.62 -0.02 11.18
C GLU A 471 31.27 -0.25 11.84
N ILE A 472 30.46 0.81 11.97
CA ILE A 472 29.12 0.72 12.55
C ILE A 472 28.18 0.02 11.55
N HIS A 473 27.43 -0.98 12.03
CA HIS A 473 26.40 -1.67 11.29
C HIS A 473 25.04 -1.23 11.87
N ASN A 474 24.43 -0.22 11.28
CA ASN A 474 23.22 0.42 11.83
C ASN A 474 21.99 -0.48 11.79
N GLY A 475 21.89 -1.41 10.83
CA GLY A 475 20.79 -2.35 10.75
C GLY A 475 19.43 -1.67 10.67
N ALA A 476 19.26 -0.77 9.70
CA ALA A 476 18.01 -0.02 9.56
C ALA A 476 16.87 -0.90 9.07
N ASP A 477 17.12 -1.74 8.06
CA ASP A 477 16.18 -2.77 7.66
C ASP A 477 16.28 -3.99 8.57
N ASP A 478 17.49 -4.41 8.89
CA ASP A 478 17.81 -5.55 9.73
C ASP A 478 18.21 -5.13 11.16
N ASN A 479 17.33 -5.05 12.17
CA ASN A 479 15.88 -5.18 12.02
C ASN A 479 15.16 -4.04 12.76
N ALA A 480 15.70 -2.80 12.65
CA ALA A 480 14.98 -1.64 13.20
C ALA A 480 13.62 -1.45 12.51
N SER A 481 13.47 -1.91 11.25
CA SER A 481 12.20 -1.85 10.51
C SER A 481 11.13 -2.74 11.16
N GLY A 482 11.47 -3.98 11.51
CA GLY A 482 10.59 -4.90 12.22
C GLY A 482 10.22 -4.40 13.60
N VAL A 483 11.22 -3.89 14.38
CA VAL A 483 10.96 -3.27 15.69
C VAL A 483 9.97 -2.12 15.59
N ALA A 484 10.14 -1.22 14.61
CA ALA A 484 9.21 -0.10 14.39
C ALA A 484 7.81 -0.60 14.02
N GLY A 485 7.71 -1.70 13.27
CA GLY A 485 6.45 -2.38 12.96
C GLY A 485 5.76 -2.92 14.22
N VAL A 486 6.48 -3.59 15.12
CA VAL A 486 5.93 -4.08 16.40
C VAL A 486 5.44 -2.92 17.27
N LEU A 487 6.24 -1.85 17.41
CA LEU A 487 5.86 -0.66 18.20
C LEU A 487 4.62 0.02 17.63
N GLU A 488 4.50 0.09 16.31
CA GLU A 488 3.33 0.69 15.66
C GLU A 488 2.07 -0.19 15.80
N LEU A 489 2.19 -1.51 15.66
CA LEU A 489 1.09 -2.44 15.93
C LEU A 489 0.67 -2.37 17.40
N ALA A 490 1.62 -2.25 18.33
CA ALA A 490 1.32 -2.04 19.75
C ALA A 490 0.50 -0.76 19.97
N ARG A 491 0.87 0.34 19.30
CA ARG A 491 0.08 1.58 19.33
C ARG A 491 -1.31 1.36 18.76
N MET A 492 -1.41 0.75 17.59
CA MET A 492 -2.69 0.53 16.90
C MET A 492 -3.66 -0.27 17.79
N PHE A 493 -3.23 -1.39 18.36
CA PHE A 493 -4.06 -2.23 19.23
C PHE A 493 -4.34 -1.59 20.60
N ALA A 494 -3.41 -0.81 21.16
CA ALA A 494 -3.61 -0.17 22.45
C ALA A 494 -4.48 1.08 22.40
N THR A 495 -4.61 1.75 21.24
CA THR A 495 -5.30 3.04 21.13
C THR A 495 -6.53 3.02 20.23
N ASN A 496 -6.82 1.94 19.52
CA ASN A 496 -8.06 1.81 18.76
C ASN A 496 -9.27 1.74 19.71
N LYS A 497 -10.47 1.90 19.15
CA LYS A 497 -11.72 1.80 19.91
C LYS A 497 -12.24 0.38 20.02
N SER A 498 -11.65 -0.53 19.27
CA SER A 498 -11.97 -1.95 19.28
C SER A 498 -11.36 -2.60 20.52
N LYS A 499 -12.02 -3.64 21.00
CA LYS A 499 -11.47 -4.52 22.04
C LYS A 499 -11.52 -5.93 21.49
N GLU A 500 -10.37 -6.42 21.05
CA GLU A 500 -10.24 -7.74 20.44
C GLU A 500 -10.44 -8.84 21.48
N ASN A 501 -10.94 -10.00 21.04
CA ASN A 501 -11.14 -11.16 21.91
C ASN A 501 -9.85 -11.99 22.11
N VAL A 502 -8.71 -11.29 22.10
CA VAL A 502 -7.37 -11.80 22.40
C VAL A 502 -6.57 -10.75 23.17
N ASN A 503 -5.61 -11.19 23.95
CA ASN A 503 -4.54 -10.34 24.46
C ASN A 503 -3.39 -10.33 23.45
N TYR A 504 -2.50 -9.33 23.58
CA TYR A 504 -1.28 -9.26 22.76
C TYR A 504 -0.03 -9.21 23.63
N ILE A 505 0.97 -9.98 23.24
CA ILE A 505 2.34 -9.88 23.72
C ILE A 505 3.16 -9.26 22.58
N PHE A 506 3.72 -8.07 22.82
CA PHE A 506 4.67 -7.44 21.92
C PHE A 506 6.07 -7.73 22.43
N ALA A 507 6.81 -8.58 21.70
CA ALA A 507 8.09 -9.13 22.14
C ALA A 507 9.21 -8.74 21.18
N LEU A 508 10.20 -8.00 21.68
CA LEU A 508 11.38 -7.59 20.96
C LEU A 508 12.55 -8.44 21.49
N PHE A 509 13.14 -9.27 20.62
CA PHE A 509 14.13 -10.25 20.99
C PHE A 509 15.56 -9.72 20.82
N SER A 510 16.46 -10.16 21.66
CA SER A 510 17.90 -9.95 21.52
C SER A 510 18.64 -11.24 21.17
N GLY A 511 19.84 -11.10 20.62
CA GLY A 511 20.71 -12.23 20.28
C GLY A 511 20.14 -13.09 19.16
N GLU A 512 19.36 -12.51 18.27
CA GLU A 512 18.89 -13.15 17.04
C GLU A 512 20.10 -13.46 16.15
N GLU A 513 20.97 -12.48 15.96
CA GLU A 513 22.20 -12.54 15.15
C GLU A 513 23.23 -13.56 15.65
N ASP A 514 23.13 -13.93 16.91
CA ASP A 514 23.94 -15.00 17.55
C ASP A 514 23.23 -16.37 17.51
N GLY A 515 22.10 -16.47 16.81
CA GLY A 515 21.36 -17.71 16.58
C GLY A 515 20.08 -17.85 17.37
N LEU A 516 19.19 -16.85 17.33
CA LEU A 516 17.84 -16.83 17.90
C LEU A 516 17.82 -16.97 19.42
N MET A 517 18.82 -16.44 20.13
CA MET A 517 19.04 -16.76 21.56
C MET A 517 17.89 -16.26 22.44
N GLY A 518 17.44 -15.01 22.25
CA GLY A 518 16.37 -14.43 23.05
C GLY A 518 15.01 -15.05 22.78
N SER A 519 14.66 -15.30 21.52
CA SER A 519 13.38 -15.94 21.18
C SER A 519 13.33 -17.39 21.62
N LYS A 520 14.46 -18.13 21.56
CA LYS A 520 14.55 -19.50 22.10
C LYS A 520 14.33 -19.54 23.59
N ASP A 521 14.95 -18.62 24.34
CA ASP A 521 14.78 -18.53 25.79
C ASP A 521 13.32 -18.15 26.12
N PHE A 522 12.78 -17.14 25.46
CA PHE A 522 11.40 -16.70 25.68
C PHE A 522 10.37 -17.79 25.34
N ALA A 523 10.51 -18.47 24.20
CA ALA A 523 9.57 -19.51 23.79
C ALA A 523 9.68 -20.81 24.63
N LYS A 524 10.81 -21.01 25.32
CA LYS A 524 11.08 -22.23 26.08
C LYS A 524 10.02 -22.55 27.11
N GLU A 525 9.56 -21.54 27.84
CA GLU A 525 8.57 -21.67 28.90
C GLU A 525 7.18 -21.24 28.49
N LEU A 526 7.06 -20.51 27.37
CA LEU A 526 5.83 -19.83 26.97
C LEU A 526 4.63 -20.78 26.91
N LYS A 527 4.74 -21.90 26.20
CA LYS A 527 3.62 -22.85 26.04
C LYS A 527 3.20 -23.52 27.35
N THR A 528 4.14 -23.72 28.26
CA THR A 528 3.88 -24.34 29.57
C THR A 528 3.25 -23.34 30.53
N GLN A 529 3.71 -22.11 30.54
CA GLN A 529 3.21 -21.05 31.42
C GLN A 529 1.99 -20.33 30.85
N HIS A 530 1.89 -20.26 29.52
CA HIS A 530 0.87 -19.53 28.75
C HIS A 530 0.29 -20.42 27.64
N PRO A 531 -0.43 -21.51 27.98
CA PRO A 531 -1.02 -22.42 26.98
C PRO A 531 -2.09 -21.74 26.10
N GLU A 532 -2.55 -20.55 26.49
CA GLU A 532 -3.47 -19.70 25.76
C GLU A 532 -2.84 -18.97 24.56
N VAL A 533 -1.52 -19.03 24.39
CA VAL A 533 -0.86 -18.46 23.19
C VAL A 533 -1.23 -19.29 21.97
N ILE A 534 -1.91 -18.62 21.04
CA ILE A 534 -2.53 -19.24 19.86
C ILE A 534 -1.75 -19.06 18.58
N SER A 535 -0.92 -18.01 18.48
CA SER A 535 -0.11 -17.71 17.29
C SER A 535 1.01 -16.74 17.62
N MET A 536 2.06 -16.76 16.77
CA MET A 536 3.11 -15.74 16.76
C MET A 536 3.26 -15.16 15.35
N ILE A 537 3.35 -13.83 15.25
CA ILE A 537 3.56 -13.08 14.02
C ILE A 537 4.91 -12.37 14.15
N ASN A 538 5.83 -12.69 13.26
CA ASN A 538 7.18 -12.13 13.22
C ASN A 538 7.35 -11.15 12.07
N MET A 539 8.15 -10.13 12.31
CA MET A 539 8.61 -9.18 11.29
C MET A 539 10.12 -9.12 11.29
N ASP A 540 10.69 -9.40 10.13
CA ASP A 540 12.13 -9.33 9.95
C ASP A 540 12.43 -8.73 8.57
N MET A 541 13.17 -7.60 8.56
CA MET A 541 13.50 -6.86 7.34
C MET A 541 12.26 -6.51 6.49
N ILE A 542 11.38 -5.64 7.03
CA ILE A 542 10.16 -5.18 6.34
C ILE A 542 10.31 -3.79 5.70
N GLY A 543 11.49 -3.20 5.75
CA GLY A 543 11.76 -1.81 5.35
C GLY A 543 12.19 -1.62 3.90
N ARG A 544 12.51 -2.68 3.15
CA ARG A 544 13.05 -2.60 1.79
C ARG A 544 12.11 -3.18 0.73
N LEU A 545 10.79 -2.92 0.87
CA LEU A 545 9.81 -3.32 -0.14
C LEU A 545 10.23 -2.79 -1.52
N LYS A 546 10.44 -3.70 -2.47
CA LYS A 546 10.89 -3.41 -3.84
C LYS A 546 9.77 -2.76 -4.68
N ASP A 547 10.11 -2.20 -5.84
CA ASP A 547 9.14 -1.55 -6.74
C ASP A 547 8.05 -2.52 -7.25
N ASP A 548 8.38 -3.79 -7.42
CA ASP A 548 7.44 -4.86 -7.78
C ASP A 548 6.54 -5.30 -6.63
N LYS A 549 6.72 -4.70 -5.44
CA LYS A 549 5.99 -4.95 -4.19
C LYS A 549 6.02 -6.42 -3.77
N SER A 550 7.15 -7.09 -4.00
CA SER A 550 7.36 -8.47 -3.54
C SER A 550 7.49 -8.54 -2.03
N LEU A 551 6.70 -9.43 -1.41
CA LEU A 551 6.71 -9.71 0.03
C LEU A 551 6.59 -11.22 0.25
N ILE A 552 7.43 -11.77 1.10
CA ILE A 552 7.40 -13.17 1.48
C ILE A 552 6.62 -13.29 2.79
N VAL A 553 5.69 -14.25 2.84
CA VAL A 553 4.94 -14.59 4.05
C VAL A 553 5.15 -16.07 4.36
N GLY A 554 6.05 -16.33 5.30
CA GLY A 554 6.39 -17.68 5.77
C GLY A 554 5.43 -18.20 6.83
N GLY A 555 5.42 -19.53 7.03
CA GLY A 555 4.65 -20.19 8.07
C GLY A 555 3.18 -20.41 7.75
N VAL A 556 2.71 -20.11 6.54
CA VAL A 556 1.28 -20.22 6.20
C VAL A 556 0.73 -21.64 6.32
N GLY A 557 1.57 -22.66 6.23
CA GLY A 557 1.20 -24.08 6.42
C GLY A 557 1.04 -24.49 7.88
N THR A 558 1.39 -23.65 8.86
CA THR A 558 1.37 -23.98 10.29
C THR A 558 -0.03 -23.91 10.91
N CYS A 559 -1.00 -23.35 10.20
CA CYS A 559 -2.43 -23.36 10.54
C CYS A 559 -3.27 -23.41 9.25
N PRO A 560 -4.36 -24.21 9.21
CA PRO A 560 -5.17 -24.37 7.99
C PRO A 560 -5.79 -23.08 7.46
N GLU A 561 -6.07 -22.11 8.33
CA GLU A 561 -6.72 -20.85 8.00
C GLU A 561 -5.76 -19.78 7.50
N PHE A 562 -4.45 -19.90 7.73
CA PHE A 562 -3.48 -18.84 7.49
C PHE A 562 -3.38 -18.44 6.02
N THR A 563 -3.27 -19.41 5.10
CA THR A 563 -3.23 -19.09 3.65
C THR A 563 -4.43 -18.25 3.24
N ARG A 564 -5.65 -18.65 3.66
CA ARG A 564 -6.88 -17.90 3.34
C ARG A 564 -6.86 -16.49 3.94
N ILE A 565 -6.42 -16.34 5.19
CA ILE A 565 -6.38 -15.03 5.88
C ILE A 565 -5.35 -14.11 5.21
N VAL A 566 -4.16 -14.62 4.91
CA VAL A 566 -3.09 -13.88 4.24
C VAL A 566 -3.55 -13.41 2.86
N GLU A 567 -4.13 -14.28 2.04
CA GLU A 567 -4.64 -13.90 0.72
C GLU A 567 -5.83 -12.94 0.79
N HIS A 568 -6.75 -13.14 1.75
CA HIS A 568 -7.91 -12.27 1.95
C HIS A 568 -7.52 -10.81 2.23
N ASN A 569 -6.47 -10.60 3.00
CA ASN A 569 -5.98 -9.28 3.42
C ASN A 569 -4.92 -8.69 2.49
N LYS A 570 -4.52 -9.40 1.43
CA LYS A 570 -3.45 -9.01 0.52
C LYS A 570 -3.62 -7.59 -0.01
N PRO A 571 -2.63 -6.69 0.15
CA PRO A 571 -2.69 -5.35 -0.41
C PRO A 571 -2.72 -5.39 -1.95
N ALA A 572 -3.47 -4.48 -2.56
CA ALA A 572 -3.53 -4.39 -4.01
C ALA A 572 -2.14 -4.11 -4.61
N GLY A 573 -1.84 -4.83 -5.69
CA GLY A 573 -0.55 -4.72 -6.37
C GLY A 573 0.63 -5.38 -5.67
N PHE A 574 0.45 -6.00 -4.49
CA PHE A 574 1.53 -6.77 -3.86
C PHE A 574 1.70 -8.13 -4.52
N ASN A 575 2.94 -8.53 -4.71
CA ASN A 575 3.34 -9.87 -5.11
C ASN A 575 3.70 -10.66 -3.85
N ILE A 576 2.73 -11.43 -3.33
CA ILE A 576 2.95 -12.22 -2.12
C ILE A 576 3.45 -13.61 -2.51
N THR A 577 4.63 -13.98 -2.00
CA THR A 577 5.13 -15.36 -2.02
C THR A 577 4.74 -16.02 -0.70
N LEU A 578 4.04 -17.14 -0.77
CA LEU A 578 3.60 -17.91 0.40
C LEU A 578 4.55 -19.08 0.62
N GLU A 579 5.09 -19.19 1.84
CA GLU A 579 5.91 -20.34 2.24
C GLU A 579 5.21 -21.13 3.35
N GLU A 580 5.03 -22.43 3.13
CA GLU A 580 4.33 -23.29 4.08
C GLU A 580 5.12 -23.55 5.37
N SER A 581 6.46 -23.56 5.28
CA SER A 581 7.35 -23.94 6.39
C SER A 581 7.22 -23.01 7.58
N GLY A 582 7.07 -23.57 8.78
CA GLY A 582 7.18 -22.84 10.03
C GLY A 582 8.64 -22.72 10.53
N VAL A 583 9.60 -23.26 9.79
CA VAL A 583 11.04 -23.17 10.09
C VAL A 583 11.68 -22.21 9.08
N GLY A 584 12.40 -21.24 9.57
CA GLY A 584 13.19 -20.28 8.80
C GLY A 584 14.33 -19.71 9.63
N PRO A 585 15.11 -18.76 9.10
CA PRO A 585 16.33 -18.27 9.74
C PRO A 585 16.09 -17.19 10.81
N THR A 586 14.84 -16.94 11.23
CA THR A 586 14.50 -15.88 12.18
C THR A 586 13.58 -16.37 13.31
N ASP A 587 13.24 -15.50 14.24
CA ASP A 587 12.64 -15.78 15.57
C ASP A 587 11.35 -16.63 15.58
N HIS A 588 10.52 -16.57 14.52
CA HIS A 588 9.30 -17.39 14.42
C HIS A 588 9.59 -18.89 14.56
N THR A 589 10.77 -19.34 14.15
CA THR A 589 11.21 -20.73 14.27
C THR A 589 11.21 -21.21 15.72
N SER A 590 11.61 -20.34 16.67
CA SER A 590 11.63 -20.66 18.09
C SER A 590 10.23 -21.02 18.63
N PHE A 591 9.19 -20.37 18.12
CA PHE A 591 7.80 -20.62 18.49
C PHE A 591 7.21 -21.83 17.76
N TYR A 592 7.48 -21.99 16.48
CA TYR A 592 7.08 -23.17 15.72
C TYR A 592 7.59 -24.47 16.37
N LEU A 593 8.83 -24.48 16.83
CA LEU A 593 9.42 -25.64 17.55
C LEU A 593 8.76 -25.92 18.90
N LYS A 594 7.88 -25.05 19.37
CA LYS A 594 6.99 -25.23 20.55
C LYS A 594 5.54 -25.51 20.16
N ASP A 595 5.30 -25.93 18.92
CA ASP A 595 3.96 -26.21 18.35
C ASP A 595 3.00 -25.02 18.46
N ILE A 596 3.51 -23.79 18.25
CA ILE A 596 2.73 -22.56 18.12
C ILE A 596 2.68 -22.21 16.63
N PRO A 597 1.49 -22.00 16.02
CA PRO A 597 1.37 -21.52 14.65
C PRO A 597 2.04 -20.18 14.44
N VAL A 598 2.76 -20.01 13.34
CA VAL A 598 3.58 -18.82 13.08
C VAL A 598 3.33 -18.24 11.70
N LEU A 599 3.46 -16.92 11.60
CA LEU A 599 3.62 -16.18 10.35
C LEU A 599 4.89 -15.33 10.43
N ASN A 600 5.63 -15.25 9.33
CA ASN A 600 6.82 -14.39 9.21
C ASN A 600 6.72 -13.50 7.98
N PHE A 601 6.99 -12.21 8.12
CA PHE A 601 6.93 -11.21 7.06
C PHE A 601 8.34 -10.70 6.75
N PHE A 602 8.71 -10.76 5.46
CA PHE A 602 10.05 -10.48 4.99
C PHE A 602 10.02 -9.87 3.57
N THR A 603 10.73 -8.77 3.32
CA THR A 603 10.77 -8.12 1.99
C THR A 603 11.87 -8.70 1.07
N GLY A 604 12.60 -9.69 1.53
CA GLY A 604 13.74 -10.29 0.85
C GLY A 604 15.06 -9.63 1.20
N THR A 605 16.15 -10.31 0.93
CA THR A 605 17.49 -9.77 1.10
C THR A 605 17.78 -8.67 0.08
N HIS A 606 18.76 -7.82 0.41
CA HIS A 606 19.23 -6.74 -0.44
C HIS A 606 20.74 -6.58 -0.34
N THR A 607 21.35 -5.81 -1.22
CA THR A 607 22.81 -5.64 -1.32
C THR A 607 23.47 -5.05 -0.09
N ASP A 608 22.70 -4.42 0.81
CA ASP A 608 23.19 -3.82 2.06
C ASP A 608 23.07 -4.77 3.27
N TYR A 609 22.48 -5.96 3.10
CA TYR A 609 22.30 -6.95 4.17
C TYR A 609 23.59 -7.26 4.91
N HIS A 610 23.58 -7.12 6.24
CA HIS A 610 24.75 -7.28 7.12
C HIS A 610 25.94 -6.39 6.71
N LYS A 611 25.69 -5.16 6.26
CA LYS A 611 26.73 -4.18 5.91
C LYS A 611 26.54 -2.86 6.64
N PRO A 612 27.63 -2.07 6.82
CA PRO A 612 27.54 -0.72 7.35
C PRO A 612 26.67 0.24 6.54
N THR A 613 26.21 -0.19 5.37
CA THR A 613 25.38 0.61 4.46
C THR A 613 23.88 0.33 4.60
N ASP A 614 23.44 -0.49 5.56
CA ASP A 614 22.02 -0.64 5.89
C ASP A 614 21.56 0.50 6.80
N ASP A 615 21.34 1.66 6.18
CA ASP A 615 21.07 2.93 6.82
C ASP A 615 19.61 3.41 6.60
N GLU A 616 19.16 4.32 7.46
CA GLU A 616 17.79 4.81 7.56
C GLU A 616 17.28 5.46 6.26
N GLU A 617 18.10 6.19 5.54
CA GLU A 617 17.71 6.86 4.30
C GLU A 617 17.30 5.93 3.16
N LYS A 618 17.59 4.64 3.28
CA LYS A 618 17.22 3.61 2.30
C LYS A 618 15.86 2.96 2.57
N ILE A 619 15.24 3.26 3.69
CA ILE A 619 13.97 2.66 4.09
C ILE A 619 12.82 3.18 3.25
N ASN A 620 12.03 2.26 2.72
CA ASN A 620 10.77 2.54 2.03
C ASN A 620 9.62 2.66 3.04
N TYR A 621 9.43 3.84 3.64
CA TYR A 621 8.39 4.06 4.66
C TYR A 621 6.97 3.81 4.17
N TYR A 622 6.68 4.06 2.89
CA TYR A 622 5.40 3.68 2.28
C TYR A 622 5.22 2.16 2.28
N GLY A 623 6.30 1.42 1.99
CA GLY A 623 6.31 -0.05 2.06
C GLY A 623 6.03 -0.55 3.47
N VAL A 624 6.76 -0.01 4.47
CA VAL A 624 6.57 -0.37 5.89
C VAL A 624 5.14 -0.10 6.35
N GLU A 625 4.58 1.08 6.04
CA GLU A 625 3.18 1.43 6.37
C GLU A 625 2.19 0.39 5.82
N ASN A 626 2.32 0.03 4.56
CA ASN A 626 1.42 -0.93 3.93
C ASN A 626 1.54 -2.34 4.52
N ILE A 627 2.77 -2.78 4.84
CA ILE A 627 3.02 -4.08 5.46
C ILE A 627 2.46 -4.11 6.88
N VAL A 628 2.68 -3.08 7.70
CA VAL A 628 2.13 -3.00 9.06
C VAL A 628 0.60 -2.96 9.06
N ASN A 629 -0.01 -2.19 8.16
CA ASN A 629 -1.47 -2.21 7.97
C ASN A 629 -1.98 -3.59 7.53
N TYR A 630 -1.22 -4.30 6.72
CA TYR A 630 -1.55 -5.66 6.29
C TYR A 630 -1.50 -6.64 7.46
N ILE A 631 -0.45 -6.59 8.27
CA ILE A 631 -0.28 -7.43 9.46
C ILE A 631 -1.37 -7.13 10.49
N PHE A 632 -1.74 -5.86 10.70
CA PHE A 632 -2.83 -5.48 11.59
C PHE A 632 -4.16 -6.17 11.21
N ARG A 633 -4.51 -6.17 9.91
CA ARG A 633 -5.72 -6.85 9.43
C ARG A 633 -5.63 -8.38 9.61
N ILE A 634 -4.47 -8.97 9.31
CA ILE A 634 -4.24 -10.41 9.52
C ILE A 634 -4.40 -10.77 11.01
N ALA A 635 -3.78 -10.00 11.91
CA ALA A 635 -3.87 -10.24 13.35
C ALA A 635 -5.32 -10.11 13.85
N ASN A 636 -6.12 -9.18 13.33
CA ASN A 636 -7.55 -9.06 13.61
C ASN A 636 -8.34 -10.29 13.14
N ASP A 637 -8.08 -10.77 11.91
CA ASP A 637 -8.75 -11.97 11.40
C ASP A 637 -8.35 -13.21 12.22
N VAL A 638 -7.07 -13.36 12.58
CA VAL A 638 -6.57 -14.42 13.44
C VAL A 638 -7.24 -14.36 14.84
N SER A 639 -7.39 -13.15 15.40
CA SER A 639 -8.06 -12.93 16.68
C SER A 639 -9.52 -13.39 16.70
N SER A 640 -10.16 -13.33 15.54
CA SER A 640 -11.58 -13.64 15.32
C SER A 640 -11.86 -15.13 15.10
N LEU A 641 -10.83 -15.97 14.91
CA LEU A 641 -10.99 -17.42 14.73
C LEU A 641 -11.46 -18.07 16.02
N ASP A 642 -12.45 -18.94 15.96
CA ASP A 642 -12.93 -19.70 17.13
C ASP A 642 -11.89 -20.69 17.62
N LYS A 643 -11.14 -21.31 16.70
CA LYS A 643 -10.11 -22.31 16.97
C LYS A 643 -8.91 -22.08 16.05
N ILE A 644 -7.73 -22.20 16.61
CA ILE A 644 -6.47 -22.25 15.86
C ILE A 644 -5.84 -23.62 16.15
N GLU A 645 -5.54 -24.35 15.08
CA GLU A 645 -4.96 -25.68 15.16
C GLU A 645 -3.54 -25.65 14.58
N PHE A 646 -2.57 -26.07 15.39
CA PHE A 646 -1.21 -26.20 14.92
C PHE A 646 -1.08 -27.37 13.96
N VAL A 647 -0.51 -27.12 12.80
CA VAL A 647 -0.15 -28.12 11.80
C VAL A 647 1.36 -28.15 11.65
N LYS A 648 1.92 -29.32 11.87
CA LYS A 648 3.34 -29.53 11.63
C LYS A 648 3.60 -29.58 10.12
N THR A 649 4.33 -28.58 9.62
CA THR A 649 4.69 -28.52 8.21
C THR A 649 5.72 -29.60 7.87
N LYS A 650 5.69 -30.08 6.64
CA LYS A 650 6.73 -30.98 6.14
C LYS A 650 8.04 -30.20 6.10
N ILE A 651 8.93 -30.52 7.00
CA ILE A 651 10.33 -30.14 6.85
C ILE A 651 10.85 -31.02 5.72
N THR A 652 11.06 -30.46 4.55
CA THR A 652 11.68 -31.16 3.39
C THR A 652 13.16 -31.42 3.65
N ALA A 653 13.66 -31.21 4.83
CA ALA A 653 15.05 -31.42 5.21
C ALA A 653 15.21 -32.33 6.44
N SER A 654 16.29 -33.04 6.41
CA SER A 654 16.90 -34.01 7.33
C SER A 654 16.56 -33.85 8.82
N LYS A 655 16.45 -34.99 9.52
CA LYS A 655 16.11 -35.16 10.95
C LYS A 655 17.10 -34.54 11.97
N SER A 656 18.03 -33.71 11.54
CA SER A 656 18.96 -32.95 12.40
C SER A 656 19.28 -31.63 11.72
N VAL A 657 19.36 -30.53 12.46
CA VAL A 657 19.97 -29.29 11.95
C VAL A 657 21.36 -29.66 11.48
N PRO A 658 21.69 -29.47 10.20
CA PRO A 658 22.99 -29.84 9.69
C PRO A 658 24.08 -29.00 10.39
N LYS A 659 25.12 -29.63 10.94
CA LYS A 659 26.31 -28.94 11.41
C LYS A 659 27.21 -28.72 10.21
N TYR A 660 27.25 -27.51 9.66
CA TYR A 660 28.21 -27.22 8.59
C TYR A 660 29.58 -26.91 9.17
N LYS A 661 30.60 -27.42 8.51
CA LYS A 661 31.98 -27.09 8.80
C LYS A 661 32.58 -26.11 7.80
N VAL A 662 31.79 -25.77 6.78
CA VAL A 662 32.20 -24.93 5.64
C VAL A 662 31.04 -24.02 5.21
N THR A 663 31.37 -22.93 4.51
CA THR A 663 30.44 -22.06 3.86
C THR A 663 30.85 -21.78 2.42
N LEU A 664 29.92 -21.69 1.51
CA LEU A 664 30.18 -21.18 0.16
C LEU A 664 30.36 -19.65 0.19
N GLY A 665 29.71 -18.97 1.15
CA GLY A 665 29.75 -17.51 1.30
C GLY A 665 28.84 -16.81 0.28
N ILE A 666 27.63 -17.31 0.11
CA ILE A 666 26.56 -16.66 -0.66
C ILE A 666 25.47 -16.19 0.29
N MET A 667 24.72 -15.19 -0.14
CA MET A 667 23.40 -14.84 0.38
C MET A 667 22.37 -15.59 -0.49
N PRO A 668 21.74 -16.65 0.04
CA PRO A 668 20.74 -17.37 -0.72
C PRO A 668 19.42 -16.62 -0.75
N ASP A 669 18.71 -16.65 -1.88
CA ASP A 669 17.28 -16.38 -1.88
C ASP A 669 16.58 -17.56 -1.16
N TYR A 670 15.79 -17.23 -0.15
CA TYR A 670 15.06 -18.23 0.64
C TYR A 670 13.77 -18.67 -0.03
N THR A 671 13.39 -18.07 -1.16
CA THR A 671 12.20 -18.45 -1.94
C THR A 671 12.49 -19.70 -2.76
N ASP A 672 11.60 -20.70 -2.70
CA ASP A 672 11.69 -21.88 -3.56
C ASP A 672 11.16 -21.56 -4.97
N HIS A 673 12.06 -21.34 -5.93
CA HIS A 673 11.76 -21.11 -7.34
C HIS A 673 11.64 -22.41 -8.16
N GLY A 674 12.01 -23.56 -7.58
CA GLY A 674 11.91 -24.89 -8.21
C GLY A 674 12.97 -25.17 -9.27
N ASP A 675 13.90 -24.25 -9.57
CA ASP A 675 14.93 -24.36 -10.61
C ASP A 675 16.37 -24.34 -10.07
N GLY A 676 16.55 -24.17 -8.75
CA GLY A 676 17.83 -24.11 -8.06
C GLY A 676 17.85 -23.08 -6.94
N LEU A 677 18.99 -22.90 -6.31
CA LEU A 677 19.20 -21.87 -5.29
C LEU A 677 19.65 -20.56 -5.94
N HIS A 678 18.80 -19.56 -5.89
CA HIS A 678 19.13 -18.22 -6.36
C HIS A 678 20.10 -17.52 -5.41
N VAL A 679 21.06 -16.79 -5.97
CA VAL A 679 22.09 -16.06 -5.21
C VAL A 679 21.74 -14.58 -5.21
N ASP A 680 21.30 -14.07 -4.06
CA ASP A 680 20.98 -12.65 -3.87
C ASP A 680 22.23 -11.80 -3.61
N GLY A 681 23.35 -12.45 -3.29
CA GLY A 681 24.62 -11.78 -3.12
C GLY A 681 25.75 -12.73 -2.75
N VAL A 682 26.97 -12.21 -2.68
CA VAL A 682 28.19 -12.96 -2.35
C VAL A 682 28.96 -12.24 -1.28
N THR A 683 29.38 -12.97 -0.25
CA THR A 683 30.22 -12.42 0.83
C THR A 683 31.65 -12.26 0.35
N ASP A 684 32.23 -11.10 0.57
CA ASP A 684 33.60 -10.77 0.19
C ASP A 684 34.63 -11.69 0.85
N GLY A 685 35.63 -12.12 0.04
CA GLY A 685 36.70 -13.00 0.50
C GLY A 685 36.31 -14.46 0.74
N ARG A 686 35.06 -14.83 0.53
CA ARG A 686 34.54 -16.20 0.69
C ARG A 686 34.72 -17.04 -0.58
N PRO A 687 34.56 -18.37 -0.49
CA PRO A 687 34.79 -19.29 -1.60
C PRO A 687 33.99 -18.95 -2.89
N ALA A 688 32.74 -18.53 -2.78
CA ALA A 688 31.91 -18.16 -3.94
C ALA A 688 32.50 -17.00 -4.72
N GLN A 689 32.88 -15.91 -4.03
CA GLN A 689 33.50 -14.76 -4.67
C GLN A 689 34.83 -15.12 -5.34
N THR A 690 35.68 -15.87 -4.64
CA THR A 690 36.98 -16.31 -5.18
C THR A 690 36.80 -17.15 -6.44
N ALA A 691 35.76 -17.96 -6.51
CA ALA A 691 35.41 -18.79 -7.66
C ALA A 691 34.68 -18.05 -8.78
N GLY A 692 34.30 -16.78 -8.56
CA GLY A 692 33.62 -15.96 -9.55
C GLY A 692 32.10 -16.15 -9.64
N ILE A 693 31.48 -16.76 -8.61
CA ILE A 693 30.01 -16.77 -8.44
C ILE A 693 29.56 -15.35 -8.09
N LYS A 694 28.39 -14.92 -8.55
CA LYS A 694 27.88 -13.56 -8.42
C LYS A 694 26.39 -13.55 -8.10
N GLU A 695 25.90 -12.40 -7.66
CA GLU A 695 24.48 -12.09 -7.57
C GLU A 695 23.77 -12.39 -8.91
N GLY A 696 22.59 -12.99 -8.83
CA GLY A 696 21.78 -13.44 -9.97
C GLY A 696 22.15 -14.81 -10.54
N ASP A 697 23.16 -15.50 -10.00
CA ASP A 697 23.44 -16.90 -10.36
C ASP A 697 22.41 -17.84 -9.72
N ILE A 698 22.12 -18.96 -10.36
CA ILE A 698 21.23 -19.99 -9.82
C ILE A 698 22.08 -21.26 -9.63
N ILE A 699 22.37 -21.64 -8.39
CA ILE A 699 23.17 -22.83 -8.09
C ILE A 699 22.27 -24.05 -8.19
N THR A 700 22.67 -25.00 -9.06
CA THR A 700 21.90 -26.22 -9.31
C THR A 700 22.59 -27.48 -8.82
N LYS A 701 23.92 -27.43 -8.55
CA LYS A 701 24.67 -28.59 -8.07
C LYS A 701 25.97 -28.19 -7.35
N ILE A 702 26.34 -28.91 -6.29
CA ILE A 702 27.63 -28.83 -5.62
C ILE A 702 28.17 -30.25 -5.45
N GLY A 703 29.32 -30.57 -6.08
CA GLY A 703 29.81 -31.93 -6.12
C GLY A 703 28.76 -32.93 -6.64
N ASP A 704 28.37 -33.88 -5.80
CA ASP A 704 27.32 -34.86 -6.10
C ASP A 704 25.93 -34.45 -5.65
N CYS A 705 25.79 -33.33 -4.90
CA CYS A 705 24.51 -32.85 -4.39
C CYS A 705 23.75 -32.05 -5.46
N GLU A 706 22.53 -32.44 -5.77
CA GLU A 706 21.58 -31.61 -6.52
C GLU A 706 21.02 -30.54 -5.58
N ILE A 707 21.09 -29.26 -6.02
CA ILE A 707 20.59 -28.12 -5.26
C ILE A 707 19.30 -27.65 -5.93
N LYS A 708 18.20 -27.68 -5.16
CA LYS A 708 16.87 -27.29 -5.64
C LYS A 708 16.37 -26.00 -4.97
N GLU A 709 16.80 -25.78 -3.74
CA GLU A 709 16.40 -24.67 -2.88
C GLU A 709 17.38 -24.63 -1.67
N VAL A 710 17.17 -23.71 -0.75
CA VAL A 710 18.08 -23.44 0.38
C VAL A 710 18.32 -24.65 1.28
N TYR A 711 17.32 -25.49 1.53
CA TYR A 711 17.50 -26.64 2.45
C TYR A 711 18.36 -27.76 1.83
N SER A 712 18.21 -28.03 0.53
CA SER A 712 19.07 -28.95 -0.21
C SER A 712 20.52 -28.44 -0.24
N TYR A 713 20.72 -27.14 -0.34
CA TYR A 713 22.02 -26.49 -0.21
C TYR A 713 22.62 -26.69 1.19
N MET A 714 21.85 -26.43 2.22
CA MET A 714 22.25 -26.62 3.62
C MET A 714 22.62 -28.09 3.90
N ASP A 715 21.79 -29.03 3.46
CA ASP A 715 22.09 -30.47 3.57
C ASP A 715 23.39 -30.85 2.85
N CYS A 716 23.64 -30.25 1.68
CA CYS A 716 24.88 -30.46 0.93
C CYS A 716 26.11 -29.95 1.71
N LEU A 717 26.05 -28.70 2.23
CA LEU A 717 27.14 -28.13 3.01
C LEU A 717 27.51 -28.98 4.24
N SER A 718 26.52 -29.63 4.86
CA SER A 718 26.72 -30.52 5.99
C SER A 718 27.63 -31.73 5.70
N LYS A 719 27.74 -32.11 4.44
CA LYS A 719 28.53 -33.28 3.95
C LYS A 719 29.94 -32.88 3.50
N ILE A 720 30.19 -31.57 3.33
CA ILE A 720 31.48 -31.05 2.85
C ILE A 720 32.42 -30.83 4.02
N THR A 721 33.70 -31.10 3.81
CA THR A 721 34.76 -30.86 4.81
C THR A 721 35.66 -29.69 4.40
N ALA A 722 36.15 -28.93 5.40
CA ALA A 722 37.02 -27.79 5.14
C ALA A 722 38.29 -28.21 4.34
N GLY A 723 38.61 -27.41 3.33
CA GLY A 723 39.70 -27.65 2.39
C GLY A 723 39.35 -28.55 1.20
N GLN A 724 38.13 -29.09 1.14
CA GLN A 724 37.67 -29.89 0.01
C GLN A 724 37.40 -29.00 -1.19
N GLU A 725 37.84 -29.42 -2.35
CA GLU A 725 37.58 -28.73 -3.63
C GLU A 725 36.51 -29.50 -4.44
N LEU A 726 35.41 -28.81 -4.77
CA LEU A 726 34.28 -29.42 -5.44
C LEU A 726 33.79 -28.54 -6.63
N PRO A 727 33.29 -29.15 -7.71
CA PRO A 727 32.64 -28.42 -8.78
C PRO A 727 31.29 -27.88 -8.29
N VAL A 728 31.05 -26.58 -8.52
CA VAL A 728 29.78 -25.91 -8.34
C VAL A 728 29.22 -25.57 -9.71
N VAL A 729 28.01 -26.03 -9.95
CA VAL A 729 27.29 -25.80 -11.21
C VAL A 729 26.23 -24.77 -10.96
N PHE A 730 26.20 -23.73 -11.78
CA PHE A 730 25.20 -22.67 -11.71
C PHE A 730 24.75 -22.21 -13.10
N ILE A 731 23.60 -21.56 -13.16
CA ILE A 731 23.05 -20.93 -14.38
C ILE A 731 23.26 -19.41 -14.24
N ARG A 732 23.88 -18.81 -15.26
CA ARG A 732 24.04 -17.35 -15.39
C ARG A 732 23.54 -16.91 -16.75
N ASN A 733 22.57 -15.97 -16.79
CA ASN A 733 21.94 -15.50 -18.04
C ASN A 733 21.40 -16.63 -18.91
N GLY A 734 20.85 -17.68 -18.30
CA GLY A 734 20.32 -18.86 -18.98
C GLY A 734 21.37 -19.89 -19.44
N GLU A 735 22.65 -19.62 -19.23
CA GLU A 735 23.74 -20.54 -19.60
C GLU A 735 24.31 -21.27 -18.39
N LYS A 736 24.45 -22.58 -18.50
CA LYS A 736 25.01 -23.43 -17.45
C LYS A 736 26.54 -23.33 -17.41
N GLN A 737 27.07 -22.98 -16.24
CA GLN A 737 28.51 -22.82 -15.99
C GLN A 737 28.94 -23.74 -14.84
N THR A 738 30.24 -24.04 -14.79
CA THR A 738 30.82 -24.85 -13.72
C THR A 738 32.16 -24.23 -13.30
N VAL A 739 32.33 -24.07 -11.98
CA VAL A 739 33.60 -23.59 -11.38
C VAL A 739 34.00 -24.52 -10.25
N ASN A 740 35.28 -24.68 -10.03
CA ASN A 740 35.78 -25.40 -8.86
C ASN A 740 35.87 -24.46 -7.67
N VAL A 741 35.30 -24.87 -6.55
CA VAL A 741 35.26 -24.10 -5.31
C VAL A 741 36.02 -24.88 -4.22
N LYS A 742 36.92 -24.22 -3.55
CA LYS A 742 37.61 -24.74 -2.35
C LYS A 742 36.86 -24.25 -1.12
N PHE A 743 36.21 -25.16 -0.42
CA PHE A 743 35.44 -24.90 0.79
C PHE A 743 36.29 -24.78 2.04
#